data_5acc65710c961a4e07db991886187c5e
#
_entry.id   5acc65710c961a4e07db991886187c5e
#
_cell.length_a   1.000
_cell.length_b   1.000
_cell.length_c   1.000
_cell.angle_alpha   90.00
_cell.angle_beta   90.00
_cell.angle_gamma   90.00
#
_symmetry.space_group_name_H-M   'P 1'
#
loop_
_entity.id
_entity.type
_entity.pdbx_description
1 polymer ?
#
loop_
_entity_poly.entity_id
_entity_poly.type
_entity_poly.pdbx_seq_one_letter_code
_entity_poly.pdbx_strand_id
1 'polypeptide(L)'
;MTTKYANTARMLAVDMIRKANSGHTGIALGSADILTELYMNHLVYNPNDPKWKGRDRFILSAGHGSAILYAVLYLSGYKDMNIDDLKTFRQLGSKCSGHPENGLLEGVEASTDPLGQGIAIATGMALGQKILTARYGEILNSKVYCLVGDGDLMEGMSYETTAFAGHHKLNNLIVIHDDNKITIDGAASIATSENQKMRFEACGFEVLECNGNDADDINAVLKKAKQSDKPVFISAHTKIGYGAKNETTKEIHGAILNDEEYAYLKQSLDWNCEPFEVPKEILEKWRSSWKRNEQQYNQWQNEYKNHPKKDEIEKFYKKELTISNGAIDELVQEFKNTQKQSTRKSSGKILNKILEENINVLGGTADLGDSTVSMNKHCKVITRDDKTGNYIHYGIREHAMGAIMTGLSLTGFIPYSGTYLVFQDYYKAAIRMNAFMGTPVIHILTHDSVFIGEDGVTHQPTEQLDTLRLTPDLYVFRPCDLEETIECYRATLKLKKPVAMILSRQDLQQIHYKKEKITNGAYCIYATNNNENDCDITILSSGSEVSLSIETAKLLEKYGYKIRIVSIYCNELLQQLPKQQIEDILYKNSSKIIAIEASSCAVLGGLTKGGLVINIPTFGKSAKGKDLQEYYGFTPIKCEDKILNWLNELKK
;
A
#
# COMPACT_ATOMS: atom_id res chain seq x y z
N MET A 1 -15.35 30.20 -22.90
CA MET A 1 -15.23 30.88 -21.57
C MET A 1 -14.27 30.14 -20.63
N THR A 2 -14.16 28.84 -20.72
CA THR A 2 -13.34 28.02 -19.81
C THR A 2 -11.84 28.20 -20.04
N THR A 3 -11.42 28.54 -21.26
CA THR A 3 -10.01 28.65 -21.66
C THR A 3 -9.16 29.55 -20.73
N LYS A 4 -9.66 30.69 -20.30
CA LYS A 4 -8.91 31.58 -19.39
C LYS A 4 -8.67 30.96 -18.01
N TYR A 5 -9.58 30.14 -17.51
CA TYR A 5 -9.42 29.43 -16.23
C TYR A 5 -8.41 28.31 -16.34
N ALA A 6 -8.42 27.57 -17.45
CA ALA A 6 -7.41 26.53 -17.74
C ALA A 6 -6.02 27.16 -17.95
N ASN A 7 -5.94 28.29 -18.66
CA ASN A 7 -4.67 29.00 -18.85
C ASN A 7 -4.10 29.52 -17.52
N THR A 8 -4.94 29.93 -16.57
CA THR A 8 -4.49 30.29 -15.22
C THR A 8 -3.84 29.10 -14.52
N ALA A 9 -4.47 27.92 -14.56
CA ALA A 9 -3.90 26.70 -13.96
C ALA A 9 -2.58 26.29 -14.65
N ARG A 10 -2.53 26.36 -16.00
CA ARG A 10 -1.30 26.11 -16.79
C ARG A 10 -0.14 27.00 -16.34
N MET A 11 -0.40 28.32 -16.30
CA MET A 11 0.66 29.30 -15.99
C MET A 11 1.17 29.14 -14.57
N LEU A 12 0.29 28.93 -13.58
CA LEU A 12 0.72 28.64 -12.20
C LEU A 12 1.59 27.38 -12.15
N ALA A 13 1.20 26.31 -12.83
CA ALA A 13 2.00 25.08 -12.87
C ALA A 13 3.38 25.30 -13.53
N VAL A 14 3.44 26.08 -14.63
CA VAL A 14 4.70 26.42 -15.29
C VAL A 14 5.55 27.33 -14.39
N ASP A 15 4.98 28.30 -13.69
CA ASP A 15 5.67 29.16 -12.75
C ASP A 15 6.32 28.35 -11.62
N MET A 16 5.61 27.35 -11.08
CA MET A 16 6.12 26.41 -10.10
C MET A 16 7.34 25.65 -10.62
N ILE A 17 7.21 25.07 -11.83
CA ILE A 17 8.25 24.26 -12.48
C ILE A 17 9.48 25.12 -12.76
N ARG A 18 9.29 26.31 -13.32
CA ARG A 18 10.39 27.25 -13.63
C ARG A 18 11.11 27.70 -12.37
N LYS A 19 10.37 28.07 -11.33
CA LYS A 19 10.95 28.50 -10.04
C LYS A 19 11.74 27.38 -9.37
N ALA A 20 11.23 26.16 -9.41
CA ALA A 20 11.90 24.98 -8.85
C ALA A 20 13.08 24.51 -9.72
N ASN A 21 13.16 24.97 -10.96
CA ASN A 21 14.07 24.45 -11.99
C ASN A 21 13.96 22.90 -12.13
N SER A 22 12.75 22.37 -11.93
CA SER A 22 12.45 20.94 -11.93
C SER A 22 10.95 20.69 -12.04
N GLY A 23 10.53 19.74 -12.88
CA GLY A 23 9.14 19.35 -13.02
C GLY A 23 8.82 18.80 -14.41
N HIS A 24 7.52 18.61 -14.69
CA HIS A 24 7.02 18.04 -15.93
C HIS A 24 6.02 19.00 -16.58
N THR A 25 6.52 19.83 -17.50
CA THR A 25 5.72 20.87 -18.15
C THR A 25 4.70 20.30 -19.11
N GLY A 26 5.02 19.19 -19.78
CA GLY A 26 4.20 18.62 -20.83
C GLY A 26 2.78 18.29 -20.39
N ILE A 27 2.62 17.46 -19.38
CA ILE A 27 1.32 17.05 -18.83
C ILE A 27 0.62 18.24 -18.17
N ALA A 28 1.36 19.14 -17.51
CA ALA A 28 0.77 20.30 -16.85
C ALA A 28 0.07 21.23 -17.84
N LEU A 29 0.62 21.39 -19.02
CA LEU A 29 0.02 22.15 -20.11
C LEU A 29 -1.10 21.37 -20.81
N GLY A 30 -0.90 20.07 -21.08
CA GLY A 30 -1.82 19.24 -21.84
C GLY A 30 -3.13 18.96 -21.12
N SER A 31 -3.08 18.61 -19.84
CA SER A 31 -4.25 18.16 -19.05
C SER A 31 -5.02 19.27 -18.36
N ALA A 32 -4.61 20.54 -18.47
CA ALA A 32 -5.20 21.64 -17.71
C ALA A 32 -6.69 21.88 -18.01
N ASP A 33 -7.14 21.70 -19.26
CA ASP A 33 -8.57 21.83 -19.61
C ASP A 33 -9.40 20.74 -18.93
N ILE A 34 -8.90 19.50 -18.94
CA ILE A 34 -9.55 18.35 -18.30
C ILE A 34 -9.75 18.63 -16.81
N LEU A 35 -8.68 19.02 -16.11
CA LEU A 35 -8.76 19.28 -14.67
C LEU A 35 -9.61 20.50 -14.33
N THR A 36 -9.51 21.55 -15.16
CA THR A 36 -10.32 22.76 -14.99
C THR A 36 -11.81 22.43 -15.12
N GLU A 37 -12.19 21.73 -16.18
CA GLU A 37 -13.59 21.36 -16.40
C GLU A 37 -14.10 20.43 -15.30
N LEU A 38 -13.28 19.45 -14.91
CA LEU A 38 -13.61 18.53 -13.82
C LEU A 38 -13.88 19.26 -12.51
N TYR A 39 -12.97 20.11 -12.03
CA TYR A 39 -13.09 20.78 -10.74
C TYR A 39 -14.14 21.90 -10.75
N MET A 40 -14.22 22.67 -11.83
CA MET A 40 -15.18 23.78 -11.90
C MET A 40 -16.62 23.33 -12.12
N ASN A 41 -16.86 22.21 -12.85
CA ASN A 41 -18.19 21.88 -13.34
C ASN A 41 -18.70 20.48 -12.98
N HIS A 42 -17.85 19.54 -12.59
CA HIS A 42 -18.25 18.13 -12.44
C HIS A 42 -17.98 17.51 -11.08
N LEU A 43 -16.81 17.73 -10.49
CA LEU A 43 -16.40 17.10 -9.23
C LEU A 43 -17.24 17.60 -8.06
N VAL A 44 -17.84 16.70 -7.31
CA VAL A 44 -18.62 17.04 -6.11
C VAL A 44 -17.66 17.12 -4.93
N TYR A 45 -17.36 18.33 -4.47
CA TYR A 45 -16.42 18.59 -3.38
C TYR A 45 -16.78 19.87 -2.62
N ASN A 46 -16.21 20.03 -1.42
CA ASN A 46 -16.27 21.26 -0.65
C ASN A 46 -14.86 21.54 -0.07
N PRO A 47 -14.14 22.58 -0.51
CA PRO A 47 -12.80 22.89 -0.03
C PRO A 47 -12.78 23.36 1.43
N ASN A 48 -13.95 23.73 2.01
CA ASN A 48 -14.08 24.07 3.42
C ASN A 48 -14.31 22.85 4.32
N ASP A 49 -14.70 21.71 3.75
CA ASP A 49 -14.82 20.40 4.40
C ASP A 49 -14.21 19.31 3.51
N PRO A 50 -12.88 19.29 3.37
CA PRO A 50 -12.18 18.36 2.48
C PRO A 50 -12.34 16.91 2.90
N LYS A 51 -12.79 16.64 4.14
CA LYS A 51 -13.04 15.29 4.68
C LYS A 51 -14.51 14.87 4.59
N TRP A 52 -15.35 15.66 3.92
CA TRP A 52 -16.73 15.29 3.66
C TRP A 52 -16.86 13.88 3.07
N LYS A 53 -17.57 12.98 3.75
CA LYS A 53 -17.65 11.56 3.41
C LYS A 53 -18.39 11.31 2.08
N GLY A 54 -19.36 12.19 1.73
CA GLY A 54 -20.15 12.12 0.49
C GLY A 54 -19.51 12.77 -0.74
N ARG A 55 -18.27 13.28 -0.64
CA ARG A 55 -17.59 13.93 -1.77
C ARG A 55 -17.10 12.92 -2.80
N ASP A 56 -16.95 13.35 -4.04
CA ASP A 56 -16.20 12.62 -5.05
C ASP A 56 -14.69 12.57 -4.70
N ARG A 57 -13.96 11.71 -5.38
CA ARG A 57 -12.50 11.54 -5.26
C ARG A 57 -11.85 11.78 -6.59
N PHE A 58 -10.71 12.45 -6.58
CA PHE A 58 -9.86 12.60 -7.76
C PHE A 58 -8.46 12.06 -7.48
N ILE A 59 -7.97 11.17 -8.33
CA ILE A 59 -6.62 10.59 -8.27
C ILE A 59 -5.87 10.96 -9.55
N LEU A 60 -4.72 11.61 -9.38
CA LEU A 60 -3.78 11.84 -10.46
C LEU A 60 -2.83 10.63 -10.52
N SER A 61 -3.13 9.62 -11.35
CA SER A 61 -2.30 8.42 -11.50
C SER A 61 -0.94 8.77 -12.13
N ALA A 62 -0.96 9.61 -13.16
CA ALA A 62 0.24 10.22 -13.74
C ALA A 62 0.81 11.28 -12.77
N GLY A 63 1.36 10.85 -11.64
CA GLY A 63 1.75 11.71 -10.53
C GLY A 63 2.81 12.76 -10.87
N HIS A 64 3.58 12.55 -11.93
CA HIS A 64 4.51 13.55 -12.46
C HIS A 64 3.81 14.86 -12.85
N GLY A 65 2.48 14.84 -13.10
CA GLY A 65 1.64 16.03 -13.26
C GLY A 65 1.32 16.79 -11.98
N SER A 66 2.03 16.58 -10.88
CA SER A 66 1.74 17.18 -9.57
C SER A 66 1.59 18.70 -9.59
N ALA A 67 2.37 19.42 -10.40
CA ALA A 67 2.29 20.88 -10.50
C ALA A 67 0.91 21.39 -10.91
N ILE A 68 0.27 20.75 -11.90
CA ILE A 68 -1.08 21.16 -12.31
C ILE A 68 -2.13 20.79 -11.25
N LEU A 69 -1.96 19.67 -10.54
CA LEU A 69 -2.83 19.31 -9.43
C LEU A 69 -2.77 20.37 -8.33
N TYR A 70 -1.59 20.78 -7.91
CA TYR A 70 -1.43 21.81 -6.87
C TYR A 70 -1.98 23.17 -7.31
N ALA A 71 -1.76 23.56 -8.57
CA ALA A 71 -2.35 24.77 -9.11
C ALA A 71 -3.89 24.73 -9.01
N VAL A 72 -4.51 23.62 -9.39
CA VAL A 72 -5.98 23.44 -9.33
C VAL A 72 -6.48 23.42 -7.89
N LEU A 73 -5.78 22.75 -6.95
CA LEU A 73 -6.18 22.76 -5.52
C LEU A 73 -6.13 24.17 -4.92
N TYR A 74 -5.07 24.93 -5.21
CA TYR A 74 -4.96 26.33 -4.80
C TYR A 74 -6.12 27.19 -5.37
N LEU A 75 -6.37 27.08 -6.67
CA LEU A 75 -7.44 27.81 -7.33
C LEU A 75 -8.82 27.42 -6.79
N SER A 76 -9.03 26.15 -6.47
CA SER A 76 -10.28 25.62 -5.91
C SER A 76 -10.54 26.08 -4.46
N GLY A 77 -9.55 26.63 -3.78
CA GLY A 77 -9.69 27.27 -2.47
C GLY A 77 -9.58 26.33 -1.28
N TYR A 78 -8.82 25.25 -1.38
CA TYR A 78 -8.45 24.43 -0.22
C TYR A 78 -7.67 25.28 0.79
N LYS A 79 -8.09 25.26 2.06
CA LYS A 79 -7.64 26.23 3.07
C LYS A 79 -6.20 26.01 3.56
N ASP A 80 -5.70 24.82 3.46
CA ASP A 80 -4.35 24.45 3.88
C ASP A 80 -3.27 24.80 2.84
N MET A 81 -3.66 25.43 1.72
CA MET A 81 -2.79 25.84 0.62
C MET A 81 -2.92 27.33 0.32
N ASN A 82 -1.78 27.99 0.13
CA ASN A 82 -1.65 29.36 -0.29
C ASN A 82 -0.65 29.53 -1.44
N ILE A 83 -0.50 30.73 -1.98
CA ILE A 83 0.37 31.01 -3.14
C ILE A 83 1.87 30.76 -2.84
N ASP A 84 2.29 30.94 -1.59
CA ASP A 84 3.68 30.75 -1.20
C ASP A 84 4.01 29.26 -1.10
N ASP A 85 3.04 28.39 -0.80
CA ASP A 85 3.23 26.93 -0.90
C ASP A 85 3.56 26.52 -2.34
N LEU A 86 2.88 27.10 -3.35
CA LEU A 86 3.19 26.86 -4.77
C LEU A 86 4.62 27.28 -5.12
N LYS A 87 5.08 28.41 -4.56
CA LYS A 87 6.44 28.92 -4.80
C LYS A 87 7.54 28.04 -4.23
N THR A 88 7.20 27.11 -3.34
CA THR A 88 8.14 26.15 -2.73
C THR A 88 8.09 24.76 -3.33
N PHE A 89 7.43 24.60 -4.49
CA PHE A 89 7.34 23.32 -5.22
C PHE A 89 8.69 22.61 -5.29
N ARG A 90 8.73 21.31 -4.95
CA ARG A 90 9.93 20.45 -4.92
C ARG A 90 11.06 20.93 -3.98
N GLN A 91 10.76 21.80 -3.02
CA GLN A 91 11.74 22.22 -2.01
C GLN A 91 11.60 21.40 -0.74
N LEU A 92 12.69 21.25 0.02
CA LEU A 92 12.69 20.52 1.28
C LEU A 92 11.68 21.13 2.27
N GLY A 93 10.76 20.31 2.78
CA GLY A 93 9.72 20.73 3.70
C GLY A 93 8.49 21.35 3.04
N SER A 94 8.44 21.42 1.69
CA SER A 94 7.27 21.89 0.96
C SER A 94 6.12 20.89 1.04
N LYS A 95 4.89 21.41 1.11
CA LYS A 95 3.68 20.61 0.93
C LYS A 95 3.44 20.23 -0.55
N CYS A 96 4.01 21.02 -1.48
CA CYS A 96 3.96 20.77 -2.92
C CYS A 96 5.16 19.89 -3.32
N SER A 97 5.09 18.62 -3.00
CA SER A 97 6.12 17.62 -3.30
C SER A 97 6.25 17.34 -4.80
N GLY A 98 7.31 16.66 -5.20
CA GLY A 98 7.61 16.37 -6.61
C GLY A 98 6.53 15.54 -7.32
N HIS A 99 5.92 14.63 -6.59
CA HIS A 99 4.75 13.82 -6.96
C HIS A 99 3.73 13.91 -5.83
N PRO A 100 2.44 13.66 -6.04
CA PRO A 100 1.45 13.79 -4.99
C PRO A 100 1.74 12.88 -3.78
N GLU A 101 1.71 13.44 -2.58
CA GLU A 101 1.88 12.71 -1.33
C GLU A 101 0.64 12.88 -0.46
N ASN A 102 -0.04 11.76 -0.20
CA ASN A 102 -1.21 11.75 0.66
C ASN A 102 -0.83 12.18 2.09
N GLY A 103 -1.62 13.08 2.66
CA GLY A 103 -1.40 13.59 4.02
C GLY A 103 -0.61 14.90 4.11
N LEU A 104 0.03 15.38 3.02
CA LEU A 104 0.69 16.69 3.00
C LEU A 104 -0.28 17.83 2.70
N LEU A 105 -1.25 17.60 1.82
CA LEU A 105 -2.26 18.57 1.42
C LEU A 105 -3.65 17.94 1.37
N GLU A 106 -4.65 18.67 1.81
CA GLU A 106 -6.04 18.30 1.60
C GLU A 106 -6.39 18.32 0.09
N GLY A 107 -7.17 17.35 -0.34
CA GLY A 107 -7.50 17.17 -1.76
C GLY A 107 -6.50 16.27 -2.53
N VAL A 108 -5.36 15.91 -1.95
CA VAL A 108 -4.47 14.86 -2.45
C VAL A 108 -4.93 13.52 -1.87
N GLU A 109 -5.72 12.79 -2.64
CA GLU A 109 -6.41 11.57 -2.17
C GLU A 109 -5.47 10.37 -2.02
N ALA A 110 -4.39 10.29 -2.79
CA ALA A 110 -3.40 9.22 -2.77
C ALA A 110 -2.02 9.72 -3.18
N SER A 111 -0.97 9.04 -2.70
CA SER A 111 0.37 9.19 -3.26
C SER A 111 0.48 8.36 -4.53
N THR A 112 0.99 8.96 -5.60
CA THR A 112 1.08 8.35 -6.92
C THR A 112 2.45 8.61 -7.56
N ASP A 113 2.73 7.90 -8.67
CA ASP A 113 4.03 7.57 -9.18
C ASP A 113 4.89 6.80 -8.14
N PRO A 114 5.17 5.53 -8.38
CA PRO A 114 5.30 4.83 -9.69
C PRO A 114 4.00 4.74 -10.49
N LEU A 115 4.14 4.79 -11.83
CA LEU A 115 3.01 4.72 -12.77
C LEU A 115 2.17 3.45 -12.56
N GLY A 116 0.88 3.51 -12.87
CA GLY A 116 -0.07 2.40 -12.70
C GLY A 116 -0.63 2.24 -11.29
N GLN A 117 0.06 2.73 -10.23
CA GLN A 117 -0.44 2.62 -8.85
C GLN A 117 -1.76 3.38 -8.68
N GLY A 118 -1.86 4.58 -9.24
CA GLY A 118 -3.03 5.45 -9.08
C GLY A 118 -4.33 4.86 -9.61
N ILE A 119 -4.33 4.22 -10.78
CA ILE A 119 -5.54 3.58 -11.34
C ILE A 119 -6.02 2.41 -10.46
N ALA A 120 -5.09 1.64 -9.88
CA ALA A 120 -5.43 0.55 -8.98
C ALA A 120 -5.95 1.07 -7.62
N ILE A 121 -5.34 2.13 -7.07
CA ILE A 121 -5.83 2.81 -5.87
C ILE A 121 -7.23 3.38 -6.11
N ALA A 122 -7.47 4.06 -7.24
CA ALA A 122 -8.78 4.58 -7.62
C ALA A 122 -9.83 3.47 -7.74
N THR A 123 -9.46 2.31 -8.29
CA THR A 123 -10.32 1.12 -8.35
C THR A 123 -10.67 0.61 -6.95
N GLY A 124 -9.69 0.57 -6.04
CA GLY A 124 -9.92 0.22 -4.64
C GLY A 124 -10.86 1.20 -3.93
N MET A 125 -10.69 2.51 -4.17
CA MET A 125 -11.60 3.53 -3.64
C MET A 125 -13.02 3.36 -4.21
N ALA A 126 -13.15 3.11 -5.51
CA ALA A 126 -14.45 2.89 -6.14
C ALA A 126 -15.16 1.66 -5.58
N LEU A 127 -14.45 0.55 -5.40
CA LEU A 127 -14.99 -0.65 -4.76
C LEU A 127 -15.39 -0.37 -3.31
N GLY A 128 -14.52 0.31 -2.54
CA GLY A 128 -14.82 0.69 -1.15
C GLY A 128 -16.10 1.52 -1.03
N GLN A 129 -16.28 2.51 -1.90
CA GLN A 129 -17.52 3.31 -1.95
C GLN A 129 -18.75 2.44 -2.31
N LYS A 130 -18.62 1.49 -3.23
CA LYS A 130 -19.71 0.56 -3.56
C LYS A 130 -20.09 -0.35 -2.38
N ILE A 131 -19.11 -0.83 -1.62
CA ILE A 131 -19.37 -1.61 -0.41
C ILE A 131 -20.07 -0.73 0.65
N LEU A 132 -19.60 0.50 0.86
CA LEU A 132 -20.22 1.43 1.80
C LEU A 132 -21.65 1.81 1.39
N THR A 133 -21.88 2.05 0.10
CA THR A 133 -23.24 2.30 -0.43
C THR A 133 -24.16 1.10 -0.21
N ALA A 134 -23.68 -0.11 -0.43
CA ALA A 134 -24.46 -1.32 -0.18
C ALA A 134 -24.82 -1.53 1.31
N ARG A 135 -23.97 -1.07 2.23
CA ARG A 135 -24.17 -1.18 3.68
C ARG A 135 -24.99 -0.05 4.28
N TYR A 136 -24.79 1.17 3.79
CA TYR A 136 -25.28 2.41 4.41
C TYR A 136 -26.18 3.25 3.51
N GLY A 137 -26.40 2.84 2.26
CA GLY A 137 -27.26 3.55 1.31
C GLY A 137 -26.53 4.68 0.56
N GLU A 138 -27.29 5.41 -0.23
CA GLU A 138 -26.80 6.42 -1.18
C GLU A 138 -26.03 7.60 -0.53
N ILE A 139 -26.15 7.76 0.78
CA ILE A 139 -25.46 8.83 1.52
C ILE A 139 -23.92 8.71 1.44
N LEU A 140 -23.40 7.52 1.16
CA LEU A 140 -21.97 7.27 0.96
C LEU A 140 -21.64 6.92 -0.51
N ASN A 141 -22.57 7.14 -1.44
CA ASN A 141 -22.31 6.97 -2.86
C ASN A 141 -21.55 8.18 -3.42
N SER A 142 -20.42 7.93 -4.08
CA SER A 142 -19.62 8.97 -4.73
C SER A 142 -18.87 8.42 -5.94
N LYS A 143 -18.49 9.31 -6.85
CA LYS A 143 -17.66 8.97 -8.01
C LYS A 143 -16.18 9.05 -7.65
N VAL A 144 -15.40 8.26 -8.36
CA VAL A 144 -13.94 8.29 -8.31
C VAL A 144 -13.42 8.56 -9.72
N TYR A 145 -12.72 9.67 -9.87
CA TYR A 145 -12.09 10.08 -11.12
C TYR A 145 -10.59 9.78 -11.05
N CYS A 146 -10.03 9.26 -12.12
CA CYS A 146 -8.61 8.94 -12.19
C CYS A 146 -8.04 9.43 -13.51
N LEU A 147 -7.06 10.34 -13.48
CA LEU A 147 -6.32 10.77 -14.67
C LEU A 147 -5.09 9.89 -14.86
N VAL A 148 -4.98 9.24 -16.01
CA VAL A 148 -3.89 8.33 -16.39
C VAL A 148 -3.20 8.83 -17.66
N GLY A 149 -1.92 8.56 -17.81
CA GLY A 149 -1.16 8.77 -19.04
C GLY A 149 -0.93 7.46 -19.81
N ASP A 150 -0.31 7.56 -20.98
CA ASP A 150 0.09 6.39 -21.78
C ASP A 150 0.97 5.42 -20.99
N GLY A 151 1.92 5.93 -20.20
CA GLY A 151 2.80 5.12 -19.36
C GLY A 151 2.05 4.34 -18.27
N ASP A 152 1.06 4.96 -17.59
CA ASP A 152 0.21 4.24 -16.64
C ASP A 152 -0.48 3.03 -17.28
N LEU A 153 -0.93 3.18 -18.52
CA LEU A 153 -1.67 2.14 -19.23
C LEU A 153 -0.76 1.02 -19.78
N MET A 154 0.55 1.27 -19.91
CA MET A 154 1.55 0.24 -20.26
C MET A 154 1.93 -0.64 -19.08
N GLU A 155 1.75 -0.18 -17.85
CA GLU A 155 2.07 -0.95 -16.64
C GLU A 155 1.22 -2.23 -16.56
N GLY A 156 1.85 -3.36 -16.20
CA GLY A 156 1.17 -4.65 -16.06
C GLY A 156 -0.01 -4.62 -15.10
N MET A 157 0.13 -3.89 -13.99
CA MET A 157 -0.95 -3.75 -13.01
C MET A 157 -2.18 -3.02 -13.56
N SER A 158 -2.06 -2.20 -14.61
CA SER A 158 -3.21 -1.57 -15.28
C SER A 158 -4.08 -2.60 -15.99
N TYR A 159 -3.50 -3.66 -16.57
CA TYR A 159 -4.23 -4.79 -17.14
C TYR A 159 -4.99 -5.57 -16.08
N GLU A 160 -4.30 -5.91 -14.98
CA GLU A 160 -4.92 -6.57 -13.83
C GLU A 160 -6.10 -5.77 -13.29
N THR A 161 -5.90 -4.47 -13.11
CA THR A 161 -6.85 -3.52 -12.54
C THR A 161 -8.08 -3.32 -13.44
N THR A 162 -7.87 -3.13 -14.73
CA THR A 162 -8.95 -2.90 -15.70
C THR A 162 -9.87 -4.11 -15.77
N ALA A 163 -9.30 -5.33 -15.85
CA ALA A 163 -10.06 -6.56 -15.82
C ALA A 163 -10.86 -6.73 -14.51
N PHE A 164 -10.27 -6.38 -13.37
CA PHE A 164 -10.92 -6.44 -12.06
C PHE A 164 -12.08 -5.43 -11.94
N ALA A 165 -11.84 -4.16 -12.32
CA ALA A 165 -12.84 -3.11 -12.24
C ALA A 165 -14.07 -3.38 -13.10
N GLY A 166 -13.87 -3.86 -14.33
CA GLY A 166 -14.95 -4.24 -15.23
C GLY A 166 -15.71 -5.46 -14.73
N HIS A 167 -15.01 -6.50 -14.20
CA HIS A 167 -15.65 -7.65 -13.58
C HIS A 167 -16.61 -7.23 -12.46
N HIS A 168 -16.18 -6.33 -11.59
CA HIS A 168 -16.99 -5.84 -10.47
C HIS A 168 -18.01 -4.75 -10.84
N LYS A 169 -18.14 -4.36 -12.12
CA LYS A 169 -19.07 -3.34 -12.60
C LYS A 169 -18.97 -2.04 -11.78
N LEU A 170 -17.78 -1.51 -11.58
CA LEU A 170 -17.57 -0.31 -10.75
C LEU A 170 -18.01 0.97 -11.47
N ASN A 171 -19.31 1.16 -11.67
CA ASN A 171 -19.90 2.28 -12.42
C ASN A 171 -19.70 3.66 -11.76
N ASN A 172 -19.05 3.69 -10.60
CA ASN A 172 -18.60 4.91 -9.95
C ASN A 172 -17.12 5.25 -10.25
N LEU A 173 -16.43 4.43 -11.06
CA LEU A 173 -15.06 4.68 -11.52
C LEU A 173 -15.09 5.30 -12.92
N ILE A 174 -14.44 6.45 -13.07
CA ILE A 174 -14.25 7.17 -14.34
C ILE A 174 -12.75 7.37 -14.54
N VAL A 175 -12.15 6.62 -15.46
CA VAL A 175 -10.76 6.73 -15.87
C VAL A 175 -10.67 7.69 -17.06
N ILE A 176 -9.89 8.75 -16.93
CA ILE A 176 -9.65 9.74 -17.98
C ILE A 176 -8.21 9.55 -18.47
N HIS A 177 -8.04 9.21 -19.72
CA HIS A 177 -6.74 9.04 -20.37
C HIS A 177 -6.31 10.34 -21.04
N ASP A 178 -5.21 10.91 -20.56
CA ASP A 178 -4.47 11.99 -21.24
C ASP A 178 -3.78 11.40 -22.47
N ASP A 179 -4.57 11.26 -23.55
CA ASP A 179 -4.20 10.57 -24.77
C ASP A 179 -3.40 11.48 -25.71
N ASN A 180 -2.18 11.82 -25.28
CA ASN A 180 -1.29 12.73 -26.01
C ASN A 180 -0.28 11.99 -26.90
N LYS A 181 -0.20 10.65 -26.85
CA LYS A 181 0.66 9.77 -27.66
C LYS A 181 2.16 9.95 -27.44
N ILE A 182 2.61 10.58 -26.36
CA ILE A 182 4.02 10.87 -26.09
C ILE A 182 4.42 10.34 -24.70
N THR A 183 5.57 9.70 -24.65
CA THR A 183 6.27 9.31 -23.43
C THR A 183 7.64 10.01 -23.36
N ILE A 184 8.44 9.71 -22.32
CA ILE A 184 9.79 10.30 -22.16
C ILE A 184 10.69 10.00 -23.36
N ASP A 185 10.64 8.78 -23.89
CA ASP A 185 11.52 8.36 -24.98
C ASP A 185 11.03 8.81 -26.37
N GLY A 186 9.74 9.18 -26.49
CA GLY A 186 9.18 9.63 -27.76
C GLY A 186 7.72 9.25 -27.94
N ALA A 187 7.33 9.03 -29.19
CA ALA A 187 5.96 8.61 -29.48
C ALA A 187 5.63 7.27 -28.82
N ALA A 188 4.46 7.16 -28.22
CA ALA A 188 4.00 5.92 -27.59
C ALA A 188 4.01 4.73 -28.56
N SER A 189 3.82 4.99 -29.86
CA SER A 189 3.87 3.97 -30.92
C SER A 189 5.23 3.27 -31.09
N ILE A 190 6.29 3.79 -30.50
CA ILE A 190 7.60 3.12 -30.48
C ILE A 190 7.53 1.84 -29.61
N ALA A 191 6.75 1.89 -28.53
CA ALA A 191 6.67 0.84 -27.52
C ALA A 191 5.38 0.02 -27.60
N THR A 192 4.28 0.57 -28.11
CA THR A 192 2.98 -0.11 -28.15
C THR A 192 2.20 0.20 -29.42
N SER A 193 1.48 -0.81 -29.93
CA SER A 193 0.45 -0.69 -30.96
C SER A 193 -0.94 -1.07 -30.41
N GLU A 194 -1.07 -1.17 -29.10
CA GLU A 194 -2.32 -1.59 -28.45
C GLU A 194 -3.43 -0.57 -28.67
N ASN A 195 -4.63 -1.07 -28.93
CA ASN A 195 -5.83 -0.26 -28.93
C ASN A 195 -6.45 -0.22 -27.52
N GLN A 196 -6.15 0.81 -26.77
CA GLN A 196 -6.61 0.98 -25.40
C GLN A 196 -8.14 0.95 -25.28
N LYS A 197 -8.85 1.54 -26.26
CA LYS A 197 -10.32 1.56 -26.26
C LYS A 197 -10.89 0.15 -26.33
N MET A 198 -10.42 -0.66 -27.28
CA MET A 198 -10.85 -2.06 -27.41
C MET A 198 -10.51 -2.87 -26.15
N ARG A 199 -9.37 -2.62 -25.51
CA ARG A 199 -9.00 -3.28 -24.25
C ARG A 199 -10.00 -2.98 -23.14
N PHE A 200 -10.33 -1.71 -22.94
CA PHE A 200 -11.28 -1.31 -21.91
C PHE A 200 -12.71 -1.82 -22.22
N GLU A 201 -13.14 -1.77 -23.47
CA GLU A 201 -14.42 -2.36 -23.91
C GLU A 201 -14.48 -3.87 -23.60
N ALA A 202 -13.44 -4.63 -23.96
CA ALA A 202 -13.33 -6.06 -23.69
C ALA A 202 -13.38 -6.38 -22.19
N CYS A 203 -12.88 -5.47 -21.34
CA CYS A 203 -12.99 -5.57 -19.90
C CYS A 203 -14.37 -5.15 -19.34
N GLY A 204 -15.29 -4.63 -20.16
CA GLY A 204 -16.65 -4.28 -19.76
C GLY A 204 -16.84 -2.82 -19.34
N PHE A 205 -15.95 -1.93 -19.72
CA PHE A 205 -16.12 -0.48 -19.57
C PHE A 205 -17.02 0.10 -20.67
N GLU A 206 -17.69 1.21 -20.39
CA GLU A 206 -18.16 2.13 -21.40
C GLU A 206 -16.98 2.99 -21.84
N VAL A 207 -16.72 3.06 -23.15
CA VAL A 207 -15.63 3.84 -23.73
C VAL A 207 -16.18 5.08 -24.41
N LEU A 208 -15.64 6.23 -24.05
CA LEU A 208 -15.99 7.55 -24.57
C LEU A 208 -14.74 8.24 -25.09
N GLU A 209 -14.91 9.19 -26.00
CA GLU A 209 -13.82 9.98 -26.58
C GLU A 209 -14.18 11.45 -26.57
N CYS A 210 -13.18 12.32 -26.42
CA CYS A 210 -13.32 13.76 -26.59
C CYS A 210 -12.01 14.42 -27.02
N ASN A 211 -12.13 15.63 -27.55
CA ASN A 211 -10.99 16.55 -27.65
C ASN A 211 -10.67 17.05 -26.23
N GLY A 212 -9.55 16.58 -25.67
CA GLY A 212 -9.10 16.90 -24.31
C GLY A 212 -8.62 18.35 -24.13
N ASN A 213 -8.60 19.16 -25.19
CA ASN A 213 -8.33 20.59 -25.15
C ASN A 213 -9.55 21.45 -25.55
N ASP A 214 -10.75 20.85 -25.58
CA ASP A 214 -12.01 21.53 -25.80
C ASP A 214 -12.94 21.36 -24.59
N ALA A 215 -13.22 22.45 -23.89
CA ALA A 215 -14.00 22.44 -22.66
C ALA A 215 -15.46 21.97 -22.87
N ASP A 216 -16.07 22.29 -23.99
CA ASP A 216 -17.47 21.92 -24.26
C ASP A 216 -17.56 20.41 -24.56
N ASP A 217 -16.58 19.86 -25.27
CA ASP A 217 -16.49 18.42 -25.54
C ASP A 217 -16.18 17.62 -24.27
N ILE A 218 -15.22 18.08 -23.44
CA ILE A 218 -14.94 17.50 -22.11
C ILE A 218 -16.19 17.52 -21.23
N ASN A 219 -16.91 18.64 -21.18
CA ASN A 219 -18.14 18.77 -20.41
C ASN A 219 -19.22 17.79 -20.87
N ALA A 220 -19.40 17.64 -22.18
CA ALA A 220 -20.40 16.72 -22.74
C ALA A 220 -20.07 15.25 -22.36
N VAL A 221 -18.81 14.84 -22.51
CA VAL A 221 -18.39 13.47 -22.23
C VAL A 221 -18.44 13.15 -20.73
N LEU A 222 -18.05 14.09 -19.85
CA LEU A 222 -18.14 13.91 -18.40
C LEU A 222 -19.61 13.82 -17.90
N LYS A 223 -20.53 14.55 -18.52
CA LYS A 223 -21.98 14.41 -18.24
C LYS A 223 -22.46 13.00 -18.59
N LYS A 224 -22.06 12.48 -19.76
CA LYS A 224 -22.42 11.13 -20.20
C LYS A 224 -21.81 10.07 -19.27
N ALA A 225 -20.53 10.19 -18.94
CA ALA A 225 -19.81 9.26 -18.05
C ALA A 225 -20.47 9.11 -16.67
N LYS A 226 -21.02 10.20 -16.10
CA LYS A 226 -21.71 10.14 -14.79
C LYS A 226 -23.00 9.32 -14.82
N GLN A 227 -23.61 9.12 -15.98
CA GLN A 227 -24.88 8.39 -16.14
C GLN A 227 -24.69 6.91 -16.47
N SER A 228 -23.45 6.49 -16.74
CA SER A 228 -23.13 5.10 -17.10
C SER A 228 -23.46 4.12 -15.97
N ASP A 229 -23.96 2.96 -16.33
CA ASP A 229 -24.13 1.79 -15.44
C ASP A 229 -22.88 0.88 -15.40
N LYS A 230 -21.83 1.25 -16.16
CA LYS A 230 -20.53 0.58 -16.24
C LYS A 230 -19.41 1.49 -15.73
N PRO A 231 -18.23 0.97 -15.36
CA PRO A 231 -17.04 1.81 -15.27
C PRO A 231 -16.77 2.47 -16.61
N VAL A 232 -16.24 3.69 -16.59
CA VAL A 232 -16.05 4.48 -17.82
C VAL A 232 -14.57 4.72 -18.06
N PHE A 233 -14.18 4.58 -19.34
CA PHE A 233 -12.88 5.02 -19.86
C PHE A 233 -13.12 6.15 -20.88
N ILE A 234 -12.49 7.29 -20.64
CA ILE A 234 -12.54 8.44 -21.54
C ILE A 234 -11.16 8.61 -22.19
N SER A 235 -11.06 8.41 -23.51
CA SER A 235 -9.87 8.78 -24.28
C SER A 235 -9.96 10.27 -24.61
N ALA A 236 -9.28 11.10 -23.84
CA ALA A 236 -9.23 12.55 -24.04
C ALA A 236 -7.98 12.89 -24.90
N HIS A 237 -8.19 13.17 -26.18
CA HIS A 237 -7.12 13.51 -27.11
C HIS A 237 -6.56 14.89 -26.79
N THR A 238 -5.37 14.93 -26.20
CA THR A 238 -4.69 16.14 -25.78
C THR A 238 -3.43 16.40 -26.60
N LYS A 239 -2.87 17.59 -26.42
CA LYS A 239 -1.54 17.93 -26.90
C LYS A 239 -0.60 18.07 -25.72
N ILE A 240 0.39 17.20 -25.58
CA ILE A 240 1.44 17.41 -24.60
C ILE A 240 2.08 18.78 -24.81
N GLY A 241 2.25 19.56 -23.74
CA GLY A 241 2.85 20.88 -23.86
C GLY A 241 1.97 21.90 -24.60
N TYR A 242 0.65 21.79 -24.49
CA TYR A 242 -0.31 22.68 -25.19
C TYR A 242 0.06 24.16 -25.07
N GLY A 243 0.19 24.83 -26.22
CA GLY A 243 0.55 26.24 -26.37
C GLY A 243 2.05 26.52 -26.34
N ALA A 244 2.90 25.56 -26.03
CA ALA A 244 4.35 25.73 -26.07
C ALA A 244 4.89 25.63 -27.53
N LYS A 245 6.08 26.19 -27.79
CA LYS A 245 6.72 26.17 -29.10
C LYS A 245 7.00 24.77 -29.63
N ASN A 246 7.29 23.84 -28.74
CA ASN A 246 7.57 22.43 -28.99
C ASN A 246 6.45 21.50 -28.50
N GLU A 247 5.17 21.95 -28.58
CA GLU A 247 4.03 21.10 -28.27
C GLU A 247 4.04 19.83 -29.17
N THR A 248 3.46 18.73 -28.65
CA THR A 248 3.40 17.42 -29.32
C THR A 248 4.73 16.72 -29.56
N THR A 249 5.80 17.16 -28.92
CA THR A 249 7.12 16.52 -28.98
C THR A 249 7.54 15.96 -27.61
N LYS A 250 8.49 15.02 -27.60
CA LYS A 250 9.00 14.44 -26.35
C LYS A 250 9.81 15.44 -25.51
N GLU A 251 10.44 16.42 -26.16
CA GLU A 251 11.26 17.42 -25.51
C GLU A 251 10.49 18.24 -24.49
N ILE A 252 9.17 18.45 -24.69
CA ILE A 252 8.34 19.19 -23.75
C ILE A 252 7.95 18.36 -22.52
N HIS A 253 8.10 17.03 -22.52
CA HIS A 253 7.64 16.16 -21.44
C HIS A 253 8.15 16.64 -20.06
N GLY A 254 9.47 16.78 -19.92
CA GLY A 254 10.12 17.27 -18.71
C GLY A 254 10.84 18.61 -18.89
N ALA A 255 10.49 19.42 -19.89
CA ALA A 255 11.16 20.67 -20.16
C ALA A 255 10.98 21.71 -19.06
N ILE A 256 12.02 22.48 -18.82
CA ILE A 256 11.96 23.69 -18.01
C ILE A 256 12.09 24.84 -19.00
N LEU A 257 10.99 25.58 -19.20
CA LEU A 257 10.97 26.66 -20.20
C LEU A 257 11.93 27.78 -19.83
N ASN A 258 12.81 28.14 -20.74
CA ASN A 258 13.63 29.35 -20.61
C ASN A 258 12.78 30.61 -20.82
N ASP A 259 13.39 31.81 -20.70
CA ASP A 259 12.65 33.08 -20.78
C ASP A 259 12.01 33.31 -22.13
N GLU A 260 12.67 32.92 -23.25
CA GLU A 260 12.11 33.04 -24.59
C GLU A 260 10.91 32.10 -24.78
N GLU A 261 11.04 30.85 -24.38
CA GLU A 261 9.97 29.84 -24.45
C GLU A 261 8.78 30.22 -23.55
N TYR A 262 9.05 30.75 -22.39
CA TYR A 262 8.02 31.23 -21.46
C TYR A 262 7.27 32.45 -22.03
N ALA A 263 8.01 33.42 -22.63
CA ALA A 263 7.39 34.55 -23.31
C ALA A 263 6.53 34.11 -24.49
N TYR A 264 7.00 33.14 -25.29
CA TYR A 264 6.21 32.52 -26.33
C TYR A 264 4.92 31.89 -25.80
N LEU A 265 5.02 31.08 -24.73
CA LEU A 265 3.85 30.46 -24.11
C LEU A 265 2.84 31.51 -23.62
N LYS A 266 3.30 32.59 -22.96
CA LYS A 266 2.44 33.70 -22.53
C LYS A 266 1.69 34.31 -23.72
N GLN A 267 2.39 34.56 -24.83
CA GLN A 267 1.79 35.09 -26.03
C GLN A 267 0.74 34.13 -26.64
N SER A 268 1.09 32.84 -26.77
CA SER A 268 0.20 31.83 -27.36
C SER A 268 -1.09 31.61 -26.54
N LEU A 269 -1.03 31.80 -25.23
CA LEU A 269 -2.16 31.65 -24.31
C LEU A 269 -2.89 32.95 -24.00
N ASP A 270 -2.48 34.06 -24.63
CA ASP A 270 -2.99 35.43 -24.32
C ASP A 270 -2.92 35.76 -22.80
N TRP A 271 -1.74 35.45 -22.20
CA TRP A 271 -1.51 35.60 -20.76
C TRP A 271 -0.59 36.77 -20.44
N ASN A 272 -1.09 37.79 -19.72
CA ASN A 272 -0.39 39.03 -19.47
C ASN A 272 0.00 39.27 -18.00
N CYS A 273 -0.30 38.32 -17.09
CA CYS A 273 0.05 38.47 -15.67
C CYS A 273 1.51 38.15 -15.37
N GLU A 274 1.99 38.64 -14.24
CA GLU A 274 3.29 38.31 -13.69
C GLU A 274 3.32 36.86 -13.13
N PRO A 275 4.50 36.23 -12.96
CA PRO A 275 4.60 34.91 -12.37
C PRO A 275 3.90 34.83 -10.98
N PHE A 276 3.11 33.80 -10.79
CA PHE A 276 2.24 33.55 -9.61
C PHE A 276 1.15 34.61 -9.39
N GLU A 277 0.90 35.50 -10.32
CA GLU A 277 -0.20 36.43 -10.27
C GLU A 277 -1.47 35.79 -10.85
N VAL A 278 -2.58 35.87 -10.10
CA VAL A 278 -3.89 35.41 -10.57
C VAL A 278 -4.86 36.59 -10.52
N PRO A 279 -5.50 36.96 -11.63
CA PRO A 279 -6.51 38.01 -11.65
C PRO A 279 -7.62 37.71 -10.64
N LYS A 280 -7.99 38.70 -9.85
CA LYS A 280 -8.94 38.58 -8.74
C LYS A 280 -10.25 37.94 -9.18
N GLU A 281 -10.80 38.39 -10.32
CA GLU A 281 -12.06 37.86 -10.88
C GLU A 281 -11.98 36.37 -11.26
N ILE A 282 -10.83 35.93 -11.74
CA ILE A 282 -10.57 34.53 -12.10
C ILE A 282 -10.50 33.69 -10.82
N LEU A 283 -9.75 34.15 -9.83
CA LEU A 283 -9.61 33.48 -8.54
C LEU A 283 -10.95 33.36 -7.79
N GLU A 284 -11.75 34.44 -7.80
CA GLU A 284 -13.08 34.43 -7.18
C GLU A 284 -14.01 33.43 -7.87
N LYS A 285 -13.98 33.36 -9.20
CA LYS A 285 -14.79 32.40 -9.96
C LYS A 285 -14.38 30.97 -9.68
N TRP A 286 -13.07 30.65 -9.66
CA TRP A 286 -12.54 29.35 -9.28
C TRP A 286 -13.00 28.98 -7.87
N ARG A 287 -12.76 29.85 -6.88
CA ARG A 287 -13.11 29.60 -5.47
C ARG A 287 -14.61 29.53 -5.21
N SER A 288 -15.43 30.09 -6.08
CA SER A 288 -16.90 29.99 -5.98
C SER A 288 -17.47 28.77 -6.72
N SER A 289 -16.67 28.05 -7.53
CA SER A 289 -17.16 26.95 -8.37
C SER A 289 -17.77 25.80 -7.56
N TRP A 290 -17.22 25.47 -6.39
CA TRP A 290 -17.74 24.44 -5.52
C TRP A 290 -19.17 24.74 -5.00
N LYS A 291 -19.60 26.02 -4.98
CA LYS A 291 -20.94 26.41 -4.51
C LYS A 291 -22.08 25.79 -5.31
N ARG A 292 -21.82 25.31 -6.53
CA ARG A 292 -22.79 24.50 -7.26
C ARG A 292 -23.19 23.23 -6.50
N ASN A 293 -22.33 22.75 -5.60
CA ASN A 293 -22.54 21.59 -4.75
C ASN A 293 -23.12 21.97 -3.36
N GLU A 294 -23.28 23.27 -3.04
CA GLU A 294 -23.64 23.74 -1.70
C GLU A 294 -25.01 23.21 -1.25
N GLN A 295 -25.98 23.18 -2.13
CA GLN A 295 -27.29 22.60 -1.83
C GLN A 295 -27.18 21.09 -1.54
N GLN A 296 -26.47 20.34 -2.37
CA GLN A 296 -26.24 18.91 -2.18
C GLN A 296 -25.48 18.66 -0.88
N TYR A 297 -24.45 19.44 -0.58
CA TYR A 297 -23.70 19.36 0.66
C TYR A 297 -24.59 19.59 1.90
N ASN A 298 -25.39 20.65 1.90
CA ASN A 298 -26.29 20.97 3.01
C ASN A 298 -27.38 19.90 3.21
N GLN A 299 -27.94 19.39 2.11
CA GLN A 299 -28.88 18.26 2.14
C GLN A 299 -28.20 17.02 2.74
N TRP A 300 -27.01 16.69 2.27
CA TRP A 300 -26.22 15.55 2.78
C TRP A 300 -25.94 15.69 4.29
N GLN A 301 -25.55 16.88 4.75
CA GLN A 301 -25.31 17.14 6.18
C GLN A 301 -26.54 16.85 7.03
N ASN A 302 -27.73 17.29 6.56
CA ASN A 302 -28.97 17.03 7.25
C ASN A 302 -29.36 15.55 7.26
N GLU A 303 -29.27 14.87 6.11
CA GLU A 303 -29.52 13.44 5.99
C GLU A 303 -28.55 12.61 6.84
N TYR A 304 -27.25 12.96 6.82
CA TYR A 304 -26.23 12.29 7.61
C TYR A 304 -26.46 12.45 9.11
N LYS A 305 -26.82 13.67 9.56
CA LYS A 305 -27.14 13.94 10.97
C LYS A 305 -28.28 13.05 11.49
N ASN A 306 -29.26 12.78 10.65
CA ASN A 306 -30.45 12.00 10.98
C ASN A 306 -30.39 10.55 10.52
N HIS A 307 -29.24 10.10 10.01
CA HIS A 307 -29.10 8.74 9.46
C HIS A 307 -29.21 7.68 10.55
N PRO A 308 -30.07 6.63 10.37
CA PRO A 308 -30.32 5.62 11.41
C PRO A 308 -29.07 4.83 11.82
N LYS A 309 -28.08 4.72 10.94
CA LYS A 309 -26.79 4.06 11.19
C LYS A 309 -25.62 5.02 11.39
N LYS A 310 -25.88 6.28 11.76
CA LYS A 310 -24.83 7.30 11.91
C LYS A 310 -23.71 6.85 12.84
N ASP A 311 -24.04 6.34 14.01
CA ASP A 311 -23.06 5.94 15.02
C ASP A 311 -22.19 4.75 14.51
N GLU A 312 -22.79 3.85 13.74
CA GLU A 312 -22.05 2.74 13.10
C GLU A 312 -21.06 3.27 12.04
N ILE A 313 -21.51 4.25 11.23
CA ILE A 313 -20.65 4.91 10.23
C ILE A 313 -19.50 5.67 10.92
N GLU A 314 -19.76 6.41 11.99
CA GLU A 314 -18.72 7.10 12.75
C GLU A 314 -17.72 6.11 13.36
N LYS A 315 -18.19 5.00 13.94
CA LYS A 315 -17.34 3.93 14.45
C LYS A 315 -16.48 3.33 13.33
N PHE A 316 -17.07 3.08 12.16
CA PHE A 316 -16.36 2.56 11.00
C PHE A 316 -15.15 3.43 10.62
N TYR A 317 -15.34 4.76 10.51
CA TYR A 317 -14.27 5.68 10.11
C TYR A 317 -13.20 5.92 11.18
N LYS A 318 -13.49 5.62 12.45
CA LYS A 318 -12.46 5.66 13.52
C LYS A 318 -11.39 4.57 13.34
N LYS A 319 -11.67 3.55 12.52
CA LYS A 319 -10.77 2.40 12.28
C LYS A 319 -10.30 1.74 13.59
N GLU A 320 -11.17 1.72 14.59
CA GLU A 320 -10.89 1.01 15.83
C GLU A 320 -11.15 -0.48 15.61
N LEU A 321 -10.10 -1.27 15.75
CA LEU A 321 -10.17 -2.73 15.69
C LEU A 321 -10.09 -3.30 17.10
N THR A 322 -10.92 -4.30 17.35
CA THR A 322 -10.94 -5.03 18.61
C THR A 322 -10.90 -6.52 18.37
N ILE A 323 -10.32 -7.21 19.32
CA ILE A 323 -10.53 -8.63 19.54
C ILE A 323 -10.89 -8.78 21.02
N SER A 324 -12.03 -9.37 21.32
CA SER A 324 -12.53 -9.46 22.71
C SER A 324 -11.64 -10.37 23.56
N ASN A 325 -11.57 -10.09 24.86
CA ASN A 325 -10.83 -10.97 25.77
C ASN A 325 -11.37 -12.40 25.73
N GLY A 326 -12.69 -12.59 25.60
CA GLY A 326 -13.29 -13.91 25.48
C GLY A 326 -12.80 -14.67 24.25
N ALA A 327 -12.71 -14.00 23.07
CA ALA A 327 -12.14 -14.60 21.87
C ALA A 327 -10.67 -14.99 22.04
N ILE A 328 -9.90 -14.16 22.75
CA ILE A 328 -8.50 -14.45 23.06
C ILE A 328 -8.38 -15.62 24.02
N ASP A 329 -9.20 -15.67 25.08
CA ASP A 329 -9.18 -16.76 26.05
C ASP A 329 -9.52 -18.12 25.39
N GLU A 330 -10.46 -18.14 24.45
CA GLU A 330 -10.74 -19.34 23.64
C GLU A 330 -9.50 -19.78 22.85
N LEU A 331 -8.83 -18.86 22.16
CA LEU A 331 -7.63 -19.16 21.39
C LEU A 331 -6.46 -19.62 22.27
N VAL A 332 -6.27 -19.00 23.45
CA VAL A 332 -5.23 -19.39 24.43
C VAL A 332 -5.54 -20.76 25.01
N GLN A 333 -6.81 -21.08 25.29
CA GLN A 333 -7.19 -22.40 25.78
C GLN A 333 -6.94 -23.48 24.70
N GLU A 334 -7.21 -23.17 23.45
CA GLU A 334 -6.87 -24.04 22.32
C GLU A 334 -5.36 -24.26 22.22
N PHE A 335 -4.56 -23.20 22.41
CA PHE A 335 -3.10 -23.29 22.43
C PHE A 335 -2.58 -24.31 23.44
N LYS A 336 -3.13 -24.32 24.66
CA LYS A 336 -2.74 -25.27 25.71
C LYS A 336 -2.93 -26.73 25.33
N ASN A 337 -3.92 -27.00 24.46
CA ASN A 337 -4.29 -28.35 24.01
C ASN A 337 -3.63 -28.73 22.68
N THR A 338 -2.90 -27.81 22.03
CA THR A 338 -2.31 -28.03 20.72
C THR A 338 -0.82 -28.31 20.84
N GLN A 339 -0.35 -29.42 20.33
CA GLN A 339 1.08 -29.76 20.34
C GLN A 339 1.82 -29.17 19.14
N LYS A 340 1.22 -29.27 17.93
CA LYS A 340 1.82 -28.76 16.68
C LYS A 340 0.75 -28.09 15.82
N GLN A 341 1.08 -26.92 15.28
CA GLN A 341 0.22 -26.19 14.35
C GLN A 341 1.03 -25.19 13.54
N SER A 342 0.72 -25.06 12.24
CA SER A 342 1.33 -24.01 11.42
C SER A 342 0.81 -22.63 11.79
N THR A 343 1.68 -21.61 11.69
CA THR A 343 1.26 -20.25 12.04
C THR A 343 0.24 -19.68 11.05
N ARG A 344 0.17 -20.17 9.79
CA ARG A 344 -0.95 -19.83 8.88
C ARG A 344 -2.31 -20.31 9.40
N LYS A 345 -2.39 -21.51 10.02
CA LYS A 345 -3.62 -22.00 10.66
C LYS A 345 -3.96 -21.17 11.89
N SER A 346 -2.95 -20.82 12.70
CA SER A 346 -3.11 -19.90 13.83
C SER A 346 -3.68 -18.56 13.38
N SER A 347 -3.11 -17.97 12.35
CA SER A 347 -3.57 -16.73 11.72
C SER A 347 -5.02 -16.83 11.25
N GLY A 348 -5.39 -17.90 10.54
CA GLY A 348 -6.76 -18.10 10.07
C GLY A 348 -7.81 -18.15 11.20
N LYS A 349 -7.47 -18.77 12.34
CA LYS A 349 -8.33 -18.79 13.54
C LYS A 349 -8.53 -17.41 14.13
N ILE A 350 -7.45 -16.62 14.21
CA ILE A 350 -7.48 -15.24 14.73
C ILE A 350 -8.26 -14.33 13.77
N LEU A 351 -8.02 -14.42 12.46
CA LEU A 351 -8.76 -13.66 11.44
C LEU A 351 -10.26 -13.96 11.48
N ASN A 352 -10.63 -15.21 11.77
CA ASN A 352 -12.04 -15.58 11.92
C ASN A 352 -12.71 -14.80 13.09
N LYS A 353 -12.01 -14.63 14.21
CA LYS A 353 -12.49 -13.82 15.35
C LYS A 353 -12.49 -12.32 15.03
N ILE A 354 -11.47 -11.83 14.33
CA ILE A 354 -11.38 -10.42 13.91
C ILE A 354 -12.54 -10.06 12.96
N LEU A 355 -12.84 -10.91 11.97
CA LEU A 355 -13.94 -10.67 11.04
C LEU A 355 -15.33 -10.71 11.70
N GLU A 356 -15.49 -11.55 12.74
CA GLU A 356 -16.72 -11.62 13.51
C GLU A 356 -17.00 -10.32 14.27
N GLU A 357 -15.97 -9.67 14.79
CA GLU A 357 -16.09 -8.50 15.68
C GLU A 357 -15.94 -7.14 14.97
N ASN A 358 -15.42 -7.11 13.72
CA ASN A 358 -15.03 -5.86 13.07
C ASN A 358 -15.59 -5.72 11.65
N ILE A 359 -16.54 -4.82 11.49
CA ILE A 359 -17.23 -4.54 10.20
C ILE A 359 -16.37 -3.82 9.16
N ASN A 360 -15.28 -3.20 9.58
CA ASN A 360 -14.35 -2.45 8.72
C ASN A 360 -13.20 -3.31 8.19
N VAL A 361 -13.12 -4.58 8.57
CA VAL A 361 -12.13 -5.52 8.03
C VAL A 361 -12.65 -6.14 6.73
N LEU A 362 -11.82 -6.16 5.71
CA LEU A 362 -12.07 -6.84 4.44
C LEU A 362 -10.97 -7.87 4.16
N GLY A 363 -11.36 -9.12 3.97
CA GLY A 363 -10.45 -10.18 3.55
C GLY A 363 -10.27 -10.22 2.04
N GLY A 364 -9.22 -10.91 1.59
CA GLY A 364 -9.03 -11.18 0.19
C GLY A 364 -7.89 -12.15 -0.11
N THR A 365 -7.74 -12.51 -1.38
CA THR A 365 -6.72 -13.44 -1.84
C THR A 365 -6.42 -13.27 -3.32
N ALA A 366 -5.17 -13.56 -3.69
CA ALA A 366 -4.76 -13.76 -5.09
C ALA A 366 -4.88 -15.25 -5.48
N ASP A 367 -6.10 -15.79 -5.37
CA ASP A 367 -6.47 -17.19 -5.69
C ASP A 367 -5.81 -18.27 -4.80
N LEU A 368 -5.40 -17.91 -3.58
CA LEU A 368 -4.73 -18.78 -2.62
C LEU A 368 -5.43 -18.83 -1.25
N GLY A 369 -6.75 -18.57 -1.20
CA GLY A 369 -7.52 -18.43 0.05
C GLY A 369 -7.40 -19.62 1.00
N ASP A 370 -7.58 -20.84 0.50
CA ASP A 370 -7.47 -22.07 1.27
C ASP A 370 -6.01 -22.35 1.67
N SER A 371 -5.08 -22.12 0.75
CA SER A 371 -3.66 -22.41 0.97
C SER A 371 -3.04 -21.47 2.01
N THR A 372 -3.45 -20.22 2.03
CA THR A 372 -3.00 -19.22 3.00
C THR A 372 -3.84 -19.20 4.27
N VAL A 373 -4.94 -19.94 4.29
CA VAL A 373 -5.97 -19.93 5.37
C VAL A 373 -6.50 -18.51 5.65
N SER A 374 -6.54 -17.68 4.60
CA SER A 374 -7.06 -16.31 4.66
C SER A 374 -8.58 -16.24 4.47
N MET A 375 -9.20 -17.29 3.92
CA MET A 375 -10.65 -17.47 3.84
C MET A 375 -11.14 -18.32 5.02
N ASN A 376 -12.24 -17.92 5.64
CA ASN A 376 -12.81 -18.59 6.80
C ASN A 376 -14.35 -18.54 6.79
N LYS A 377 -15.00 -19.14 7.79
CA LYS A 377 -16.47 -19.27 7.85
C LYS A 377 -17.24 -17.95 7.93
N HIS A 378 -16.63 -16.85 8.36
CA HIS A 378 -17.25 -15.52 8.41
C HIS A 378 -17.02 -14.71 7.13
N CYS A 379 -16.28 -15.25 6.16
CA CYS A 379 -16.10 -14.63 4.86
C CYS A 379 -17.37 -14.76 4.02
N LYS A 380 -17.92 -13.60 3.64
CA LYS A 380 -18.96 -13.48 2.62
C LYS A 380 -18.36 -12.84 1.39
N VAL A 381 -18.36 -13.56 0.27
CA VAL A 381 -17.72 -13.11 -0.97
C VAL A 381 -18.43 -11.88 -1.53
N ILE A 382 -17.64 -10.88 -1.89
CA ILE A 382 -18.07 -9.72 -2.69
C ILE A 382 -18.09 -10.16 -4.15
N THR A 383 -19.26 -10.22 -4.74
CA THR A 383 -19.43 -10.67 -6.13
C THR A 383 -19.62 -9.48 -7.09
N ARG A 384 -19.73 -9.83 -8.38
CA ARG A 384 -20.07 -8.88 -9.43
C ARG A 384 -21.35 -8.09 -9.14
N ASP A 385 -22.35 -8.73 -8.53
CA ASP A 385 -23.70 -8.18 -8.36
C ASP A 385 -24.05 -7.90 -6.89
N ASP A 386 -23.32 -8.48 -5.91
CA ASP A 386 -23.53 -8.25 -4.47
C ASP A 386 -22.26 -7.67 -3.83
N LYS A 387 -22.36 -6.43 -3.32
CA LYS A 387 -21.29 -5.71 -2.62
C LYS A 387 -21.44 -5.72 -1.09
N THR A 388 -22.39 -6.50 -0.54
CA THR A 388 -22.63 -6.56 0.91
C THR A 388 -21.63 -7.46 1.66
N GLY A 389 -20.75 -8.15 0.96
CA GLY A 389 -19.76 -9.05 1.53
C GLY A 389 -18.60 -8.36 2.26
N ASN A 390 -17.63 -9.20 2.66
CA ASN A 390 -16.42 -8.80 3.35
C ASN A 390 -15.15 -9.53 2.86
N TYR A 391 -15.22 -10.26 1.74
CA TYR A 391 -14.11 -11.03 1.18
C TYR A 391 -14.03 -10.89 -0.34
N ILE A 392 -12.82 -10.62 -0.86
CA ILE A 392 -12.55 -10.29 -2.25
C ILE A 392 -11.68 -11.37 -2.89
N HIS A 393 -12.11 -11.93 -4.00
CA HIS A 393 -11.28 -12.72 -4.90
C HIS A 393 -10.63 -11.78 -5.94
N TYR A 394 -9.36 -11.43 -5.74
CA TYR A 394 -8.62 -10.58 -6.69
C TYR A 394 -8.24 -11.35 -7.96
N GLY A 395 -8.26 -12.72 -7.90
CA GLY A 395 -7.64 -13.57 -8.90
C GLY A 395 -6.11 -13.53 -8.80
N ILE A 396 -5.42 -14.14 -9.73
CA ILE A 396 -3.93 -14.14 -9.78
C ILE A 396 -3.45 -12.76 -10.28
N ARG A 397 -3.52 -11.75 -9.38
CA ARG A 397 -3.26 -10.33 -9.67
C ARG A 397 -2.67 -9.65 -8.44
N GLU A 398 -1.50 -10.10 -8.00
CA GLU A 398 -0.89 -9.63 -6.75
C GLU A 398 -0.61 -8.13 -6.77
N HIS A 399 -0.15 -7.57 -7.89
CA HIS A 399 0.22 -6.16 -7.95
C HIS A 399 -1.01 -5.25 -7.82
N ALA A 400 -2.05 -5.50 -8.61
CA ALA A 400 -3.31 -4.76 -8.47
C ALA A 400 -3.95 -4.99 -7.09
N MET A 401 -3.92 -6.23 -6.54
CA MET A 401 -4.40 -6.53 -5.20
C MET A 401 -3.79 -5.61 -4.15
N GLY A 402 -2.46 -5.45 -4.15
CA GLY A 402 -1.77 -4.59 -3.19
C GLY A 402 -2.19 -3.13 -3.27
N ALA A 403 -2.32 -2.58 -4.47
CA ALA A 403 -2.72 -1.20 -4.68
C ALA A 403 -4.24 -0.96 -4.49
N ILE A 404 -5.08 -1.93 -4.85
CA ILE A 404 -6.53 -1.91 -4.55
C ILE A 404 -6.75 -1.89 -3.04
N MET A 405 -5.99 -2.67 -2.27
CA MET A 405 -6.04 -2.62 -0.80
C MET A 405 -5.69 -1.23 -0.26
N THR A 406 -4.74 -0.51 -0.86
CA THR A 406 -4.47 0.89 -0.51
C THR A 406 -5.73 1.74 -0.68
N GLY A 407 -6.38 1.66 -1.83
CA GLY A 407 -7.62 2.39 -2.11
C GLY A 407 -8.75 2.05 -1.13
N LEU A 408 -8.94 0.78 -0.80
CA LEU A 408 -9.89 0.33 0.23
C LEU A 408 -9.54 0.94 1.60
N SER A 409 -8.26 0.94 1.96
CA SER A 409 -7.81 1.52 3.23
C SER A 409 -8.05 3.03 3.31
N LEU A 410 -7.84 3.76 2.21
CA LEU A 410 -8.12 5.20 2.13
C LEU A 410 -9.63 5.51 2.21
N THR A 411 -10.51 4.56 1.92
CA THR A 411 -11.96 4.69 2.12
C THR A 411 -12.46 4.29 3.51
N GLY A 412 -11.57 3.86 4.41
CA GLY A 412 -11.90 3.55 5.81
C GLY A 412 -11.81 2.08 6.19
N PHE A 413 -11.63 1.17 5.24
CA PHE A 413 -11.45 -0.24 5.52
C PHE A 413 -10.05 -0.56 6.05
N ILE A 414 -9.90 -1.73 6.65
CA ILE A 414 -8.64 -2.35 6.99
C ILE A 414 -8.58 -3.68 6.23
N PRO A 415 -8.05 -3.66 5.01
CA PRO A 415 -7.99 -4.85 4.18
C PRO A 415 -6.83 -5.77 4.59
N TYR A 416 -7.06 -7.08 4.47
CA TYR A 416 -6.00 -8.07 4.46
C TYR A 416 -6.06 -8.92 3.20
N SER A 417 -4.93 -9.44 2.76
CA SER A 417 -4.88 -10.39 1.64
C SER A 417 -3.86 -11.49 1.87
N GLY A 418 -4.17 -12.68 1.35
CA GLY A 418 -3.30 -13.85 1.44
C GLY A 418 -2.65 -14.20 0.10
N THR A 419 -1.31 -14.36 0.14
CA THR A 419 -0.51 -14.99 -0.94
C THR A 419 0.72 -15.65 -0.33
N TYR A 420 1.60 -16.26 -1.15
CA TYR A 420 2.86 -16.82 -0.66
C TYR A 420 3.92 -15.75 -0.50
N LEU A 421 4.86 -15.94 0.43
CA LEU A 421 5.92 -14.98 0.69
C LEU A 421 6.77 -14.69 -0.55
N VAL A 422 7.10 -15.70 -1.33
CA VAL A 422 7.89 -15.54 -2.56
C VAL A 422 7.17 -14.64 -3.59
N PHE A 423 5.83 -14.67 -3.62
CA PHE A 423 5.05 -13.86 -4.58
C PHE A 423 4.91 -12.39 -4.17
N GLN A 424 5.45 -11.98 -3.00
CA GLN A 424 5.58 -10.56 -2.70
C GLN A 424 6.43 -9.82 -3.75
N ASP A 425 7.29 -10.52 -4.46
CA ASP A 425 8.11 -9.94 -5.54
C ASP A 425 7.25 -9.34 -6.66
N TYR A 426 6.07 -9.94 -6.95
CA TYR A 426 5.12 -9.42 -7.93
C TYR A 426 4.49 -8.07 -7.53
N TYR A 427 4.42 -7.75 -6.24
CA TYR A 427 3.75 -6.52 -5.78
C TYR A 427 4.52 -5.74 -4.71
N LYS A 428 5.83 -5.92 -4.70
CA LYS A 428 6.74 -5.20 -3.80
C LYS A 428 6.56 -3.68 -3.90
N ALA A 429 6.31 -3.15 -5.10
CA ALA A 429 6.05 -1.73 -5.31
C ALA A 429 4.78 -1.27 -4.57
N ALA A 430 3.68 -2.03 -4.63
CA ALA A 430 2.46 -1.71 -3.90
C ALA A 430 2.65 -1.81 -2.38
N ILE A 431 3.37 -2.82 -1.86
CA ILE A 431 3.73 -2.92 -0.43
C ILE A 431 4.50 -1.67 0.00
N ARG A 432 5.48 -1.23 -0.79
CA ARG A 432 6.26 -0.03 -0.51
C ARG A 432 5.37 1.23 -0.48
N MET A 433 4.39 1.35 -1.38
CA MET A 433 3.44 2.46 -1.38
C MET A 433 2.51 2.42 -0.17
N ASN A 434 2.08 1.23 0.29
CA ASN A 434 1.34 1.11 1.56
C ASN A 434 2.17 1.62 2.73
N ALA A 435 3.45 1.23 2.80
CA ALA A 435 4.37 1.67 3.85
C ALA A 435 4.57 3.18 3.81
N PHE A 436 4.86 3.74 2.64
CA PHE A 436 5.05 5.18 2.44
C PHE A 436 3.83 6.01 2.87
N MET A 437 2.61 5.59 2.50
CA MET A 437 1.38 6.27 2.90
C MET A 437 0.93 5.95 4.33
N GLY A 438 1.55 4.99 5.00
CA GLY A 438 1.17 4.55 6.34
C GLY A 438 -0.25 3.97 6.41
N THR A 439 -0.78 3.43 5.32
CA THR A 439 -2.14 2.88 5.25
C THR A 439 -2.23 1.56 6.00
N PRO A 440 -3.24 1.35 6.89
CA PRO A 440 -3.42 0.10 7.61
C PRO A 440 -3.90 -1.02 6.67
N VAL A 441 -2.94 -1.77 6.17
CA VAL A 441 -3.12 -2.93 5.29
C VAL A 441 -2.37 -4.12 5.90
N ILE A 442 -2.94 -5.33 5.86
CA ILE A 442 -2.30 -6.54 6.38
C ILE A 442 -1.99 -7.49 5.23
N HIS A 443 -0.70 -7.65 4.92
CA HIS A 443 -0.21 -8.62 3.95
C HIS A 443 0.05 -9.96 4.64
N ILE A 444 -0.78 -10.97 4.36
CA ILE A 444 -0.60 -12.33 4.88
C ILE A 444 0.24 -13.11 3.88
N LEU A 445 1.49 -13.38 4.27
CA LEU A 445 2.50 -13.99 3.42
C LEU A 445 2.89 -15.33 4.01
N THR A 446 2.33 -16.40 3.46
CA THR A 446 2.57 -17.76 3.96
C THR A 446 3.69 -18.46 3.19
N HIS A 447 4.03 -19.70 3.60
CA HIS A 447 5.12 -20.46 2.97
C HIS A 447 6.48 -19.77 3.18
N ASP A 448 6.81 -19.58 4.46
CA ASP A 448 7.81 -18.64 5.00
C ASP A 448 9.27 -19.01 4.77
N SER A 449 9.58 -20.22 4.25
CA SER A 449 10.96 -20.69 4.10
C SER A 449 11.12 -21.78 3.04
N VAL A 450 12.36 -22.17 2.73
CA VAL A 450 12.66 -23.28 1.82
C VAL A 450 12.12 -24.63 2.29
N PHE A 451 11.71 -24.74 3.57
CA PHE A 451 11.21 -25.99 4.17
C PHE A 451 9.75 -26.28 3.85
N ILE A 452 9.11 -25.49 2.99
CA ILE A 452 7.81 -25.83 2.41
C ILE A 452 7.86 -27.14 1.58
N GLY A 453 9.03 -27.49 1.07
CA GLY A 453 9.28 -28.80 0.51
C GLY A 453 9.25 -28.87 -1.01
N GLU A 454 8.46 -29.80 -1.53
CA GLU A 454 8.51 -30.32 -2.89
C GLU A 454 8.18 -29.28 -3.98
N ASP A 455 7.45 -28.21 -3.65
CA ASP A 455 7.11 -27.12 -4.58
C ASP A 455 8.37 -26.49 -5.23
N GLY A 456 9.51 -26.53 -4.52
CA GLY A 456 10.81 -26.18 -5.08
C GLY A 456 11.08 -24.70 -5.19
N VAL A 457 12.12 -24.36 -5.91
CA VAL A 457 12.79 -23.05 -5.97
C VAL A 457 11.86 -21.89 -6.26
N THR A 458 10.89 -22.05 -7.16
CA THR A 458 9.96 -20.99 -7.56
C THR A 458 8.95 -20.61 -6.47
N HIS A 459 8.84 -21.41 -5.41
CA HIS A 459 7.90 -21.20 -4.30
C HIS A 459 8.62 -21.03 -2.95
N GLN A 460 9.94 -21.20 -2.92
CA GLN A 460 10.77 -21.17 -1.74
C GLN A 460 11.44 -19.81 -1.55
N PRO A 461 10.98 -18.98 -0.58
CA PRO A 461 11.59 -17.68 -0.31
C PRO A 461 12.96 -17.85 0.36
N THR A 462 13.89 -16.96 0.04
CA THR A 462 15.19 -16.83 0.71
C THR A 462 15.46 -15.40 1.13
N GLU A 463 15.50 -14.46 0.18
CA GLU A 463 15.76 -13.03 0.43
C GLU A 463 14.48 -12.21 0.75
N GLN A 464 13.29 -12.73 0.46
CA GLN A 464 12.04 -11.99 0.55
C GLN A 464 11.76 -11.45 1.96
N LEU A 465 12.07 -12.24 3.00
CA LEU A 465 11.89 -11.84 4.39
C LEU A 465 12.72 -10.58 4.73
N ASP A 466 14.00 -10.60 4.39
CA ASP A 466 14.90 -9.47 4.65
C ASP A 466 14.54 -8.25 3.80
N THR A 467 14.14 -8.44 2.54
CA THR A 467 13.71 -7.32 1.68
C THR A 467 12.46 -6.61 2.19
N LEU A 468 11.57 -7.31 2.90
CA LEU A 468 10.44 -6.70 3.58
C LEU A 468 10.89 -5.91 4.81
N ARG A 469 11.74 -6.49 5.66
CA ARG A 469 12.32 -5.82 6.85
C ARG A 469 13.13 -4.57 6.52
N LEU A 470 13.70 -4.48 5.31
CA LEU A 470 14.42 -3.30 4.82
C LEU A 470 13.48 -2.21 4.28
N THR A 471 12.18 -2.45 4.19
CA THR A 471 11.20 -1.46 3.74
C THR A 471 10.83 -0.53 4.90
N PRO A 472 11.15 0.79 4.83
CA PRO A 472 10.81 1.72 5.90
C PRO A 472 9.31 1.72 6.22
N ASP A 473 8.96 1.89 7.50
CA ASP A 473 7.59 1.98 8.00
C ASP A 473 6.67 0.78 7.72
N LEU A 474 7.21 -0.34 7.27
CA LEU A 474 6.55 -1.64 7.18
C LEU A 474 6.89 -2.46 8.43
N TYR A 475 5.88 -2.96 9.14
CA TYR A 475 6.09 -3.85 10.28
C TYR A 475 6.01 -5.31 9.83
N VAL A 476 7.10 -6.06 10.03
CA VAL A 476 7.23 -7.46 9.59
C VAL A 476 7.17 -8.38 10.78
N PHE A 477 6.07 -9.13 10.90
CA PHE A 477 5.86 -10.10 11.96
C PHE A 477 6.14 -11.51 11.46
N ARG A 478 6.94 -12.29 12.19
CA ARG A 478 7.20 -13.72 11.93
C ARG A 478 7.07 -14.52 13.21
N PRO A 479 5.84 -14.90 13.60
CA PRO A 479 5.59 -15.61 14.86
C PRO A 479 6.02 -17.09 14.82
N CYS A 480 6.40 -17.63 15.99
CA CYS A 480 6.85 -19.01 16.12
C CYS A 480 5.75 -19.99 16.53
N ASP A 481 4.63 -19.54 17.08
CA ASP A 481 3.52 -20.37 17.53
C ASP A 481 2.18 -19.61 17.59
N LEU A 482 1.10 -20.24 18.08
CA LEU A 482 -0.23 -19.61 18.17
C LEU A 482 -0.23 -18.42 19.12
N GLU A 483 0.41 -18.51 20.28
CA GLU A 483 0.38 -17.45 21.30
C GLU A 483 1.12 -16.20 20.78
N GLU A 484 2.29 -16.39 20.17
CA GLU A 484 3.03 -15.30 19.55
C GLU A 484 2.26 -14.72 18.34
N THR A 485 1.53 -15.56 17.58
CA THR A 485 0.64 -15.10 16.50
C THR A 485 -0.49 -14.22 17.04
N ILE A 486 -1.09 -14.57 18.19
CA ILE A 486 -2.12 -13.73 18.84
C ILE A 486 -1.54 -12.36 19.18
N GLU A 487 -0.34 -12.31 19.77
CA GLU A 487 0.29 -11.04 20.14
C GLU A 487 0.69 -10.21 18.90
N CYS A 488 1.13 -10.85 17.80
CA CYS A 488 1.36 -10.16 16.53
C CYS A 488 0.08 -9.47 16.01
N TYR A 489 -1.07 -10.14 16.07
CA TYR A 489 -2.34 -9.52 15.70
C TYR A 489 -2.77 -8.43 16.67
N ARG A 490 -2.59 -8.61 17.99
CA ARG A 490 -2.86 -7.55 18.99
C ARG A 490 -2.02 -6.30 18.71
N ALA A 491 -0.75 -6.47 18.38
CA ALA A 491 0.12 -5.36 17.97
C ALA A 491 -0.39 -4.72 16.66
N THR A 492 -0.72 -5.51 15.66
CA THR A 492 -1.26 -5.05 14.36
C THR A 492 -2.51 -4.19 14.54
N LEU A 493 -3.46 -4.62 15.37
CA LEU A 493 -4.72 -3.89 15.61
C LEU A 493 -4.47 -2.52 16.28
N LYS A 494 -3.43 -2.41 17.11
CA LYS A 494 -3.04 -1.16 17.79
C LYS A 494 -2.25 -0.21 16.88
N LEU A 495 -1.37 -0.75 16.03
CA LEU A 495 -0.44 0.02 15.21
C LEU A 495 -1.15 0.90 14.18
N LYS A 496 -2.24 0.41 13.57
CA LYS A 496 -2.91 1.07 12.44
C LYS A 496 -1.91 1.48 11.34
N LYS A 497 -0.97 0.61 11.04
CA LYS A 497 0.14 0.77 10.09
C LYS A 497 0.16 -0.43 9.13
N PRO A 498 0.86 -0.34 8.02
CA PRO A 498 1.02 -1.49 7.12
C PRO A 498 1.84 -2.60 7.78
N VAL A 499 1.36 -3.82 7.63
CA VAL A 499 1.92 -5.01 8.27
C VAL A 499 2.11 -6.13 7.24
N ALA A 500 3.25 -6.81 7.32
CA ALA A 500 3.49 -8.09 6.67
C ALA A 500 3.53 -9.20 7.75
N MET A 501 2.61 -10.15 7.65
CA MET A 501 2.50 -11.30 8.55
C MET A 501 3.08 -12.53 7.86
N ILE A 502 4.29 -12.94 8.25
CA ILE A 502 5.06 -14.03 7.63
C ILE A 502 4.76 -15.33 8.36
N LEU A 503 4.18 -16.32 7.69
CA LEU A 503 3.57 -17.47 8.32
C LEU A 503 4.06 -18.81 7.71
N SER A 504 4.30 -19.79 8.58
CA SER A 504 4.72 -21.12 8.16
C SER A 504 3.61 -21.92 7.49
N ARG A 505 3.98 -22.72 6.48
CA ARG A 505 3.13 -23.78 5.91
C ARG A 505 3.17 -25.03 6.77
N GLN A 506 4.36 -25.44 7.18
CA GLN A 506 4.60 -26.61 8.01
C GLN A 506 4.11 -26.39 9.44
N ASP A 507 3.69 -27.48 10.10
CA ASP A 507 3.28 -27.43 11.49
C ASP A 507 4.52 -27.25 12.39
N LEU A 508 4.47 -26.27 13.27
CA LEU A 508 5.50 -25.94 14.25
C LEU A 508 5.13 -26.47 15.62
N GLN A 509 6.15 -26.83 16.42
CA GLN A 509 5.98 -27.19 17.81
C GLN A 509 5.46 -25.98 18.59
N GLN A 510 4.41 -26.16 19.38
CA GLN A 510 3.95 -25.10 20.27
C GLN A 510 4.90 -25.01 21.49
N ILE A 511 5.24 -23.78 21.87
CA ILE A 511 6.26 -23.51 22.89
C ILE A 511 5.57 -23.06 24.19
N HIS A 512 5.42 -24.00 25.13
CA HIS A 512 4.70 -23.77 26.40
C HIS A 512 5.61 -23.23 27.50
N TYR A 513 6.30 -22.11 27.27
CA TYR A 513 7.06 -21.40 28.29
C TYR A 513 6.29 -20.17 28.79
N LYS A 514 6.64 -19.69 29.99
CA LYS A 514 6.03 -18.49 30.54
C LYS A 514 6.42 -17.27 29.71
N LYS A 515 5.48 -16.70 29.00
CA LYS A 515 5.68 -15.58 28.07
C LYS A 515 5.15 -14.28 28.69
N GLU A 516 5.93 -13.65 29.58
CA GLU A 516 5.48 -12.43 30.26
C GLU A 516 5.65 -11.12 29.46
N LYS A 517 6.37 -11.12 28.31
CA LYS A 517 6.81 -9.89 27.63
C LYS A 517 6.78 -9.96 26.10
N ILE A 518 5.69 -10.45 25.51
CA ILE A 518 5.59 -10.56 24.03
C ILE A 518 5.40 -9.19 23.34
N THR A 519 5.30 -8.07 24.07
CA THR A 519 4.87 -6.77 23.50
C THR A 519 5.97 -5.92 22.85
N ASN A 520 7.23 -6.32 22.91
CA ASN A 520 8.39 -5.48 22.56
C ASN A 520 9.09 -5.83 21.23
N GLY A 521 8.47 -6.65 20.38
CA GLY A 521 9.08 -7.12 19.12
C GLY A 521 10.07 -8.26 19.28
N ALA A 522 10.70 -8.41 20.47
CA ALA A 522 11.59 -9.51 20.80
C ALA A 522 11.60 -9.74 22.33
N TYR A 523 11.85 -10.98 22.73
CA TYR A 523 11.94 -11.37 24.13
C TYR A 523 12.74 -12.68 24.29
N CYS A 524 13.28 -12.92 25.50
CA CYS A 524 13.90 -14.20 25.82
C CYS A 524 12.81 -15.26 26.02
N ILE A 525 12.74 -16.24 25.11
CA ILE A 525 11.75 -17.31 25.14
C ILE A 525 12.23 -18.55 25.88
N TYR A 526 13.54 -18.73 25.97
CA TYR A 526 14.19 -19.89 26.64
C TYR A 526 15.52 -19.48 27.24
N ALA A 527 15.86 -20.01 28.41
CA ALA A 527 17.18 -19.89 29.00
C ALA A 527 17.50 -21.15 29.82
N THR A 528 18.77 -21.59 29.78
CA THR A 528 19.29 -22.66 30.60
C THR A 528 19.03 -22.39 32.10
N ASN A 529 18.49 -23.38 32.81
CA ASN A 529 18.11 -23.28 34.21
C ASN A 529 17.09 -22.16 34.52
N ASN A 530 16.31 -21.71 33.53
CA ASN A 530 15.38 -20.57 33.62
C ASN A 530 16.04 -19.25 34.11
N ASN A 531 17.36 -19.10 33.89
CA ASN A 531 18.11 -17.91 34.29
C ASN A 531 18.75 -17.22 33.10
N GLU A 532 18.05 -16.26 32.48
CA GLU A 532 18.53 -15.47 31.33
C GLU A 532 19.72 -14.55 31.65
N ASN A 533 20.01 -14.30 32.95
CA ASN A 533 21.10 -13.43 33.38
C ASN A 533 22.44 -14.15 33.42
N ASP A 534 22.44 -15.47 33.38
CA ASP A 534 23.64 -16.33 33.50
C ASP A 534 23.78 -17.19 32.25
N CYS A 535 23.96 -16.54 31.07
CA CYS A 535 24.09 -17.19 29.79
C CYS A 535 25.33 -16.70 29.04
N ASP A 536 26.14 -17.67 28.54
CA ASP A 536 27.35 -17.40 27.74
C ASP A 536 27.04 -17.09 26.29
N ILE A 537 25.94 -17.65 25.78
CA ILE A 537 25.55 -17.63 24.37
C ILE A 537 24.11 -17.12 24.25
N THR A 538 23.87 -16.19 23.33
CA THR A 538 22.53 -15.81 22.89
C THR A 538 22.31 -16.30 21.46
N ILE A 539 21.20 -17.00 21.20
CA ILE A 539 20.75 -17.35 19.86
C ILE A 539 19.54 -16.48 19.52
N LEU A 540 19.64 -15.75 18.44
CA LEU A 540 18.59 -14.90 17.85
C LEU A 540 17.87 -15.70 16.77
N SER A 541 16.56 -15.80 16.84
CA SER A 541 15.75 -16.53 15.85
C SER A 541 14.38 -15.89 15.68
N SER A 542 13.67 -16.22 14.62
CA SER A 542 12.27 -15.85 14.40
C SER A 542 11.49 -17.04 13.84
N GLY A 543 10.17 -17.02 13.99
CA GLY A 543 9.27 -17.97 13.36
C GLY A 543 9.66 -19.44 13.58
N SER A 544 9.72 -20.20 12.50
CA SER A 544 9.96 -21.66 12.53
C SER A 544 11.27 -22.07 13.16
N GLU A 545 12.29 -21.21 13.19
CA GLU A 545 13.61 -21.55 13.71
C GLU A 545 13.75 -21.38 15.21
N VAL A 546 12.76 -20.80 15.89
CA VAL A 546 12.76 -20.65 17.36
C VAL A 546 12.77 -22.03 18.06
N SER A 547 11.90 -22.96 17.61
CA SER A 547 11.87 -24.32 18.18
C SER A 547 13.16 -25.09 17.89
N LEU A 548 13.72 -24.96 16.68
CA LEU A 548 15.01 -25.53 16.32
C LEU A 548 16.14 -25.02 17.24
N SER A 549 16.14 -23.71 17.52
CA SER A 549 17.14 -23.08 18.40
C SER A 549 17.04 -23.60 19.83
N ILE A 550 15.83 -23.81 20.34
CA ILE A 550 15.61 -24.38 21.68
C ILE A 550 16.12 -25.83 21.75
N GLU A 551 15.82 -26.66 20.74
CA GLU A 551 16.31 -28.03 20.68
C GLU A 551 17.84 -28.08 20.57
N THR A 552 18.45 -27.21 19.77
CA THR A 552 19.90 -27.04 19.65
C THR A 552 20.53 -26.63 20.99
N ALA A 553 19.92 -25.68 21.72
CA ALA A 553 20.40 -25.26 23.03
C ALA A 553 20.45 -26.41 24.03
N LYS A 554 19.43 -27.28 24.06
CA LYS A 554 19.38 -28.48 24.94
C LYS A 554 20.50 -29.48 24.63
N LEU A 555 20.97 -29.56 23.37
CA LEU A 555 22.13 -30.37 23.01
C LEU A 555 23.43 -29.73 23.52
N LEU A 556 23.59 -28.44 23.35
CA LEU A 556 24.78 -27.68 23.78
C LEU A 556 24.94 -27.63 25.30
N GLU A 557 23.82 -27.68 26.07
CA GLU A 557 23.85 -27.78 27.53
C GLU A 557 24.60 -28.99 28.05
N LYS A 558 24.64 -30.09 27.29
CA LYS A 558 25.41 -31.29 27.63
C LYS A 558 26.94 -31.06 27.68
N TYR A 559 27.39 -29.99 27.02
CA TYR A 559 28.81 -29.56 27.03
C TYR A 559 29.07 -28.45 28.06
N GLY A 560 28.07 -28.16 28.93
CA GLY A 560 28.18 -27.15 29.96
C GLY A 560 27.94 -25.71 29.54
N TYR A 561 27.48 -25.45 28.31
CA TYR A 561 27.16 -24.11 27.84
C TYR A 561 25.82 -23.65 28.42
N LYS A 562 25.77 -22.38 28.83
CA LYS A 562 24.56 -21.71 29.30
C LYS A 562 24.04 -20.82 28.16
N ILE A 563 22.81 -21.09 27.71
CA ILE A 563 22.27 -20.52 26.47
C ILE A 563 20.94 -19.87 26.72
N ARG A 564 20.72 -18.73 26.09
CA ARG A 564 19.41 -18.11 25.99
C ARG A 564 18.98 -18.00 24.52
N ILE A 565 17.68 -18.14 24.28
CA ILE A 565 17.07 -17.98 22.98
C ILE A 565 16.21 -16.71 23.00
N VAL A 566 16.43 -15.83 22.05
CA VAL A 566 15.62 -14.63 21.85
C VAL A 566 14.77 -14.82 20.59
N SER A 567 13.44 -14.82 20.76
CA SER A 567 12.51 -14.76 19.64
C SER A 567 12.38 -13.29 19.20
N ILE A 568 12.79 -12.99 17.96
CA ILE A 568 12.62 -11.68 17.34
C ILE A 568 11.46 -11.79 16.35
N TYR A 569 10.24 -11.64 16.86
CA TYR A 569 9.03 -11.76 16.03
C TYR A 569 8.70 -10.50 15.24
N CYS A 570 9.26 -9.32 15.61
CA CYS A 570 9.15 -8.06 14.85
C CYS A 570 10.33 -7.13 15.18
N ASN A 571 11.30 -7.07 14.26
CA ASN A 571 12.47 -6.22 14.44
C ASN A 571 12.14 -4.72 14.51
N GLU A 572 11.15 -4.26 13.76
CA GLU A 572 10.74 -2.85 13.71
C GLU A 572 10.20 -2.36 15.05
N LEU A 573 9.46 -3.20 15.79
CA LEU A 573 9.04 -2.88 17.16
C LEU A 573 10.23 -2.86 18.13
N LEU A 574 11.13 -3.82 18.00
CA LEU A 574 12.34 -3.87 18.83
C LEU A 574 13.18 -2.60 18.67
N GLN A 575 13.39 -2.14 17.43
CA GLN A 575 14.21 -0.95 17.14
C GLN A 575 13.59 0.37 17.65
N GLN A 576 12.34 0.39 18.05
CA GLN A 576 11.68 1.55 18.67
C GLN A 576 11.95 1.68 20.17
N LEU A 577 12.53 0.66 20.79
CA LEU A 577 12.85 0.67 22.20
C LEU A 577 14.10 1.53 22.49
N PRO A 578 14.25 2.04 23.73
CA PRO A 578 15.49 2.65 24.15
C PRO A 578 16.68 1.71 23.96
N LYS A 579 17.82 2.25 23.53
CA LYS A 579 19.03 1.48 23.23
C LYS A 579 19.41 0.48 24.34
N GLN A 580 19.32 0.87 25.61
CA GLN A 580 19.64 -0.01 26.73
C GLN A 580 18.70 -1.23 26.80
N GLN A 581 17.41 -1.04 26.50
CA GLN A 581 16.45 -2.15 26.48
C GLN A 581 16.74 -3.11 25.32
N ILE A 582 17.11 -2.59 24.15
CA ILE A 582 17.54 -3.42 23.01
C ILE A 582 18.77 -4.26 23.39
N GLU A 583 19.78 -3.62 24.00
CA GLU A 583 20.98 -4.32 24.49
C GLU A 583 20.64 -5.41 25.52
N ASP A 584 19.75 -5.11 26.46
CA ASP A 584 19.31 -6.06 27.48
C ASP A 584 18.53 -7.24 26.88
N ILE A 585 17.68 -7.01 25.88
CA ILE A 585 16.92 -8.05 25.19
C ILE A 585 17.85 -8.93 24.35
N LEU A 586 18.70 -8.32 23.52
CA LEU A 586 19.47 -9.05 22.52
C LEU A 586 20.74 -9.72 23.10
N TYR A 587 21.43 -9.04 24.01
CA TYR A 587 22.79 -9.45 24.38
C TYR A 587 22.90 -9.83 25.84
N LYS A 588 22.20 -9.13 26.73
CA LYS A 588 22.32 -9.34 28.19
C LYS A 588 23.81 -9.42 28.59
N ASN A 589 24.20 -10.51 29.24
CA ASN A 589 25.59 -10.78 29.62
C ASN A 589 26.33 -11.69 28.62
N SER A 590 25.71 -12.07 27.52
CA SER A 590 26.31 -12.97 26.52
C SER A 590 27.33 -12.24 25.66
N SER A 591 28.52 -12.85 25.53
CA SER A 591 29.58 -12.36 24.61
C SER A 591 29.55 -13.03 23.24
N LYS A 592 28.78 -14.11 23.10
CA LYS A 592 28.70 -14.92 21.87
C LYS A 592 27.27 -14.89 21.36
N ILE A 593 27.08 -14.26 20.21
CA ILE A 593 25.77 -14.06 19.61
C ILE A 593 25.67 -14.85 18.32
N ILE A 594 24.59 -15.58 18.15
CA ILE A 594 24.34 -16.46 16.99
C ILE A 594 22.98 -16.07 16.40
N ALA A 595 22.85 -16.06 15.09
CA ALA A 595 21.56 -15.95 14.41
C ALA A 595 21.25 -17.27 13.69
N ILE A 596 20.00 -17.76 13.83
CA ILE A 596 19.51 -18.95 13.11
C ILE A 596 18.18 -18.58 12.46
N GLU A 597 18.17 -18.48 11.13
CA GLU A 597 16.96 -18.16 10.38
C GLU A 597 17.01 -18.75 8.96
N ALA A 598 15.94 -19.42 8.53
CA ALA A 598 15.83 -20.05 7.21
C ALA A 598 15.47 -19.01 6.13
N SER A 599 16.32 -18.01 6.00
CA SER A 599 16.30 -16.94 5.01
C SER A 599 17.73 -16.56 4.65
N SER A 600 17.95 -15.47 3.90
CA SER A 600 19.27 -14.85 3.76
C SER A 600 19.85 -14.40 5.12
N CYS A 601 18.98 -14.17 6.09
CA CYS A 601 19.28 -13.79 7.47
C CYS A 601 20.16 -12.52 7.57
N ALA A 602 20.02 -11.60 6.63
CA ALA A 602 20.84 -10.39 6.60
C ALA A 602 20.54 -9.47 7.78
N VAL A 603 19.26 -9.29 8.13
CA VAL A 603 18.84 -8.41 9.21
C VAL A 603 19.21 -8.98 10.58
N LEU A 604 18.83 -10.23 10.88
CA LEU A 604 19.19 -10.86 12.16
C LEU A 604 20.70 -11.10 12.28
N GLY A 605 21.33 -11.48 11.16
CA GLY A 605 22.78 -11.64 11.09
C GLY A 605 23.55 -10.36 11.45
N GLY A 606 23.04 -9.19 11.03
CA GLY A 606 23.57 -7.88 11.42
C GLY A 606 23.54 -7.61 12.93
N LEU A 607 22.61 -8.24 13.66
CA LEU A 607 22.51 -8.12 15.11
C LEU A 607 23.51 -8.99 15.89
N THR A 608 24.26 -9.89 15.23
CA THR A 608 25.20 -10.81 15.91
C THR A 608 26.50 -10.14 16.33
N LYS A 609 26.76 -8.89 15.94
CA LYS A 609 28.03 -8.18 16.20
C LYS A 609 29.27 -8.96 15.69
N GLY A 610 29.14 -9.65 14.55
CA GLY A 610 30.20 -10.46 13.95
C GLY A 610 30.24 -11.90 14.46
N GLY A 611 29.20 -12.36 15.15
CA GLY A 611 29.03 -13.74 15.59
C GLY A 611 28.61 -14.70 14.47
N LEU A 612 28.19 -15.91 14.82
CA LEU A 612 27.83 -16.95 13.87
C LEU A 612 26.44 -16.69 13.26
N VAL A 613 26.33 -16.87 11.93
CA VAL A 613 25.05 -16.84 11.21
C VAL A 613 24.81 -18.20 10.56
N ILE A 614 23.69 -18.84 10.88
CA ILE A 614 23.19 -20.06 10.25
C ILE A 614 21.98 -19.67 9.41
N ASN A 615 22.17 -19.64 8.09
CA ASN A 615 21.22 -19.13 7.12
C ASN A 615 21.11 -20.01 5.86
N ILE A 616 20.27 -19.64 4.92
CA ILE A 616 20.16 -20.20 3.58
C ILE A 616 20.88 -19.26 2.59
N PRO A 617 22.12 -19.56 2.19
CA PRO A 617 22.91 -18.65 1.36
C PRO A 617 22.64 -18.77 -0.14
N THR A 618 21.77 -19.68 -0.56
CA THR A 618 21.48 -20.01 -1.96
C THR A 618 19.99 -20.22 -2.17
N PHE A 619 19.57 -20.31 -3.42
CA PHE A 619 18.22 -20.77 -3.75
C PHE A 619 17.92 -22.15 -3.17
N GLY A 620 16.64 -22.43 -2.94
CA GLY A 620 16.17 -23.72 -2.44
C GLY A 620 16.31 -24.87 -3.43
N LYS A 621 15.68 -26.00 -3.11
CA LYS A 621 15.65 -27.23 -3.94
C LYS A 621 14.32 -27.95 -3.76
N SER A 622 13.89 -28.71 -4.79
CA SER A 622 12.73 -29.60 -4.68
C SER A 622 13.10 -30.87 -3.94
N ALA A 623 12.62 -31.04 -2.73
CA ALA A 623 12.72 -32.25 -1.92
C ALA A 623 11.73 -32.20 -0.76
N LYS A 624 11.57 -33.26 0.03
CA LYS A 624 10.79 -33.21 1.27
C LYS A 624 11.38 -32.20 2.24
N GLY A 625 10.56 -31.47 2.96
CA GLY A 625 11.02 -30.44 3.90
C GLY A 625 12.08 -30.94 4.90
N LYS A 626 11.94 -32.19 5.41
CA LYS A 626 12.95 -32.81 6.30
C LYS A 626 14.28 -33.03 5.62
N ASP A 627 14.29 -33.46 4.35
CA ASP A 627 15.52 -33.69 3.59
C ASP A 627 16.22 -32.35 3.31
N LEU A 628 15.46 -31.29 3.09
CA LEU A 628 15.97 -29.92 2.96
C LEU A 628 16.56 -29.39 4.27
N GLN A 629 15.91 -29.65 5.42
CA GLN A 629 16.48 -29.31 6.73
C GLN A 629 17.84 -29.98 6.95
N GLU A 630 17.96 -31.27 6.62
CA GLU A 630 19.23 -32.01 6.73
C GLU A 630 20.27 -31.46 5.72
N TYR A 631 19.84 -31.21 4.47
CA TYR A 631 20.75 -30.73 3.41
C TYR A 631 21.35 -29.35 3.74
N TYR A 632 20.52 -28.39 4.21
CA TYR A 632 20.98 -27.05 4.58
C TYR A 632 21.57 -26.97 5.99
N GLY A 633 21.48 -28.05 6.77
CA GLY A 633 22.00 -28.10 8.13
C GLY A 633 21.15 -27.37 9.13
N PHE A 634 19.81 -27.42 8.97
CA PHE A 634 18.78 -26.87 9.86
C PHE A 634 18.13 -27.97 10.70
N THR A 635 18.94 -28.92 11.21
CA THR A 635 18.54 -29.87 12.25
C THR A 635 19.26 -29.54 13.54
N PRO A 636 18.75 -29.94 14.71
CA PRO A 636 19.39 -29.61 15.99
C PRO A 636 20.85 -30.07 16.05
N ILE A 637 21.15 -31.29 15.55
CA ILE A 637 22.49 -31.85 15.53
C ILE A 637 23.42 -31.07 14.60
N LYS A 638 22.96 -30.70 13.40
CA LYS A 638 23.79 -29.94 12.46
C LYS A 638 24.04 -28.51 12.93
N CYS A 639 23.07 -27.89 13.59
CA CYS A 639 23.24 -26.58 14.23
C CYS A 639 24.23 -26.68 15.40
N GLU A 640 24.12 -27.71 16.24
CA GLU A 640 25.06 -28.01 17.32
C GLU A 640 26.50 -28.12 16.77
N ASP A 641 26.72 -28.96 15.75
CA ASP A 641 28.02 -29.14 15.13
C ASP A 641 28.61 -27.81 14.62
N LYS A 642 27.83 -27.02 13.91
CA LYS A 642 28.27 -25.70 13.40
C LYS A 642 28.66 -24.76 14.55
N ILE A 643 27.88 -24.74 15.62
CA ILE A 643 28.14 -23.90 16.79
C ILE A 643 29.40 -24.36 17.53
N LEU A 644 29.54 -25.66 17.80
CA LEU A 644 30.75 -26.22 18.46
C LEU A 644 32.00 -25.94 17.66
N ASN A 645 31.98 -26.12 16.35
CA ASN A 645 33.10 -25.79 15.47
C ASN A 645 33.47 -24.30 15.59
N TRP A 646 32.52 -23.40 15.48
CA TRP A 646 32.77 -21.97 15.63
C TRP A 646 33.31 -21.60 17.03
N LEU A 647 32.77 -22.18 18.09
CA LEU A 647 33.26 -21.96 19.46
C LEU A 647 34.71 -22.47 19.65
N ASN A 648 35.09 -23.54 18.98
CA ASN A 648 36.48 -24.06 18.99
C ASN A 648 37.43 -23.16 18.21
N GLU A 649 36.99 -22.54 17.12
CA GLU A 649 37.78 -21.54 16.39
C GLU A 649 38.06 -20.28 17.21
N LEU A 650 37.09 -19.84 18.03
CA LEU A 650 37.25 -18.70 18.93
C LEU A 650 38.23 -18.94 20.10
N LYS A 651 38.57 -20.23 20.38
CA LYS A 651 39.54 -20.56 21.43
C LYS A 651 41.00 -20.63 20.91
N LYS A 652 41.15 -20.65 19.57
CA LYS A 652 42.48 -20.59 18.90
C LYS A 652 42.95 -19.17 18.69
#